data_7885eddc05251c0469f64d17f01de878
#
_entry.id   7885eddc05251c0469f64d17f01de878
#
_cell.length_a   1.000
_cell.length_b   1.000
_cell.length_c   1.000
_cell.angle_alpha   90.00
_cell.angle_beta   90.00
_cell.angle_gamma   90.00
#
_symmetry.space_group_name_H-M   'P 1'
#
loop_
_entity.id
_entity.type
_entity.pdbx_description
1 polymer ?
#
loop_
_entity_poly.entity_id
_entity_poly.type
_entity_poly.pdbx_seq_one_letter_code
_entity_poly.pdbx_strand_id
1 'polypeptide(L)'
;MESGEENLKNNKVFEVLQRVGRSFMLPIAILPVAGLFLGIGSSFTNETMLKAYGLYGIMGPGTIIHGILTVMSAAGSIVFDNLPLLFAIGVAIGMAKREKEVAALASVIAFFIMHTAISALISVNYAGGDMSMDAMEQAVVNLEQNLGLSGATSMVLGIYTLNMGVFGGIIVGLGTAALHNRFYKIQLPQVLSFFGGTRFVPIISAVVFLLVGILMYFIWPYIQKVISMLGNLVQNTGYIGTLIYGIIERALIPFGLHHVFYMPFWQTNVGGSMEIAGQTINGAQNIFFAQLADPNTTKFSVDATRFMAGKFPFMMFGLPGAALAMYRCARNEKKKVVGGLLLSAALTAFLTGITEPLEFTFLFVAPILYVVHCVLAGISFMLMHIFGVGVGMTFSGGLIDMTLFGIMQGNAKTHWLYIVLVGIVYFFVYWGVFTFLIKKFNFKTPGREADNEETKLYTRSDVNAKKSGKTDMTSVLILKGLGGKENIADIDCCATRLRITVHNSDAVSEDILKQSGAAGVIKKGNGIQVIYGPRVTVIKSHLEDFMESKESVDLSGYGVADNEIQTEKETAPKADGTEIFLSSPIRGKAVPLEKVDDEVFSAGILGQGIAIEPSEGKVFAPVDGVVENIPKSKHAIAITADNDANILIHVGLDTVELDGNGFDVKVANSAKIKKATCL
;
A
#
# COMPACT_ATOMS: atom_id res chain seq x y z
N MET A 1 13.92 -1.24 -35.21
CA MET A 1 13.31 -0.26 -34.30
C MET A 1 12.04 -0.81 -33.61
N GLU A 2 11.18 -1.55 -34.29
CA GLU A 2 9.95 -2.14 -33.70
C GLU A 2 10.16 -3.11 -32.55
N SER A 3 11.20 -3.95 -32.59
CA SER A 3 11.49 -4.94 -31.50
C SER A 3 11.94 -4.30 -30.18
N GLY A 4 12.50 -3.10 -30.23
CA GLY A 4 12.95 -2.36 -29.02
C GLY A 4 11.79 -1.67 -28.31
N GLU A 5 10.81 -1.14 -29.04
CA GLU A 5 9.62 -0.49 -28.47
C GLU A 5 8.63 -1.52 -27.88
N GLU A 6 8.51 -2.69 -28.48
CA GLU A 6 7.69 -3.79 -27.96
C GLU A 6 8.23 -4.37 -26.65
N ASN A 7 9.55 -4.52 -26.53
CA ASN A 7 10.22 -4.92 -25.29
C ASN A 7 10.09 -3.86 -24.17
N LEU A 8 10.14 -2.57 -24.51
CA LEU A 8 9.93 -1.46 -23.56
C LEU A 8 8.46 -1.35 -23.08
N LYS A 9 7.50 -1.61 -23.96
CA LYS A 9 6.07 -1.66 -23.59
C LYS A 9 5.77 -2.86 -22.70
N ASN A 10 6.28 -4.04 -23.03
CA ASN A 10 6.11 -5.26 -22.24
C ASN A 10 6.71 -5.12 -20.83
N ASN A 11 7.86 -4.45 -20.69
CA ASN A 11 8.46 -4.17 -19.37
C ASN A 11 7.59 -3.24 -18.53
N LYS A 12 6.97 -2.19 -19.11
CA LYS A 12 6.11 -1.26 -18.38
C LYS A 12 4.81 -1.93 -17.88
N VAL A 13 4.17 -2.74 -18.71
CA VAL A 13 2.96 -3.49 -18.32
C VAL A 13 3.28 -4.46 -17.18
N PHE A 14 4.40 -5.16 -17.27
CA PHE A 14 4.85 -6.08 -16.24
C PHE A 14 5.14 -5.36 -14.89
N GLU A 15 5.78 -4.19 -14.92
CA GLU A 15 6.02 -3.37 -13.72
C GLU A 15 4.72 -2.90 -13.07
N VAL A 16 3.72 -2.49 -13.88
CA VAL A 16 2.39 -2.10 -13.36
C VAL A 16 1.70 -3.29 -12.70
N LEU A 17 1.65 -4.45 -13.37
CA LEU A 17 1.05 -5.67 -12.80
C LEU A 17 1.73 -6.08 -11.50
N GLN A 18 3.06 -6.00 -11.44
CA GLN A 18 3.81 -6.30 -10.23
C GLN A 18 3.51 -5.32 -9.10
N ARG A 19 3.31 -4.02 -9.42
CA ARG A 19 2.93 -3.01 -8.43
C ARG A 19 1.51 -3.25 -7.91
N VAL A 20 0.57 -3.58 -8.81
CA VAL A 20 -0.80 -3.97 -8.44
C VAL A 20 -0.77 -5.19 -7.52
N GLY A 21 -0.04 -6.25 -7.88
CA GLY A 21 0.10 -7.44 -7.02
C GLY A 21 0.67 -7.13 -5.63
N ARG A 22 1.64 -6.21 -5.54
CA ARG A 22 2.16 -5.75 -4.23
C ARG A 22 1.15 -4.95 -3.43
N SER A 23 0.29 -4.16 -4.08
CA SER A 23 -0.74 -3.39 -3.38
C SER A 23 -1.78 -4.26 -2.67
N PHE A 24 -1.94 -5.53 -3.10
CA PHE A 24 -2.82 -6.50 -2.43
C PHE A 24 -2.27 -7.00 -1.10
N MET A 25 -0.98 -6.84 -0.84
CA MET A 25 -0.39 -7.32 0.43
C MET A 25 -0.99 -6.61 1.65
N LEU A 26 -1.36 -5.33 1.54
CA LEU A 26 -1.90 -4.56 2.66
C LEU A 26 -3.26 -5.09 3.13
N PRO A 27 -4.30 -5.22 2.27
CA PRO A 27 -5.58 -5.80 2.67
C PRO A 27 -5.50 -7.29 3.03
N ILE A 28 -4.54 -8.04 2.46
CA ILE A 28 -4.37 -9.46 2.75
C ILE A 28 -3.71 -9.67 4.13
N ALA A 29 -2.86 -8.75 4.59
CA ALA A 29 -2.12 -8.89 5.84
C ALA A 29 -3.00 -9.03 7.09
N ILE A 30 -4.27 -8.57 7.06
CA ILE A 30 -5.22 -8.71 8.17
C ILE A 30 -5.91 -10.09 8.19
N LEU A 31 -5.94 -10.81 7.06
CA LEU A 31 -6.70 -12.05 6.93
C LEU A 31 -6.28 -13.16 7.92
N PRO A 32 -4.99 -13.36 8.25
CA PRO A 32 -4.60 -14.35 9.26
C PRO A 32 -5.25 -14.08 10.62
N VAL A 33 -5.29 -12.82 11.05
CA VAL A 33 -5.88 -12.44 12.35
C VAL A 33 -7.40 -12.58 12.30
N ALA A 34 -8.03 -12.08 11.25
CA ALA A 34 -9.47 -12.19 11.03
C ALA A 34 -9.89 -13.67 10.97
N GLY A 35 -9.14 -14.49 10.25
CA GLY A 35 -9.39 -15.93 10.14
C GLY A 35 -9.18 -16.67 11.43
N LEU A 36 -8.19 -16.29 12.25
CA LEU A 36 -8.00 -16.85 13.58
C LEU A 36 -9.21 -16.56 14.49
N PHE A 37 -9.68 -15.31 14.48
CA PHE A 37 -10.87 -14.91 15.25
C PHE A 37 -12.12 -15.65 14.77
N LEU A 38 -12.35 -15.69 13.45
CA LEU A 38 -13.47 -16.42 12.87
C LEU A 38 -13.36 -17.92 13.15
N GLY A 39 -12.17 -18.52 12.97
CA GLY A 39 -11.92 -19.94 13.15
C GLY A 39 -12.12 -20.40 14.60
N ILE A 40 -11.52 -19.72 15.56
CA ILE A 40 -11.70 -20.02 17.00
C ILE A 40 -13.16 -19.76 17.39
N GLY A 41 -13.67 -18.57 17.06
CA GLY A 41 -15.03 -18.17 17.40
C GLY A 41 -16.06 -19.17 16.88
N SER A 42 -16.08 -19.42 15.57
CA SER A 42 -17.07 -20.33 14.95
C SER A 42 -16.90 -21.79 15.37
N SER A 43 -15.66 -22.27 15.57
CA SER A 43 -15.43 -23.66 16.01
C SER A 43 -15.96 -23.88 17.41
N PHE A 44 -15.66 -23.00 18.35
CA PHE A 44 -16.05 -23.14 19.76
C PHE A 44 -17.44 -22.55 20.09
N THR A 45 -18.18 -22.03 19.12
CA THR A 45 -19.63 -21.74 19.26
C THR A 45 -20.49 -22.80 18.58
N ASN A 46 -19.91 -23.66 17.76
CA ASN A 46 -20.64 -24.73 17.08
C ASN A 46 -21.09 -25.81 18.08
N GLU A 47 -22.40 -25.93 18.30
CA GLU A 47 -22.97 -26.85 19.28
C GLU A 47 -22.60 -28.32 19.04
N THR A 48 -22.56 -28.75 17.78
CA THR A 48 -22.23 -30.15 17.42
C THR A 48 -20.82 -30.46 17.87
N MET A 49 -19.89 -29.55 17.64
CA MET A 49 -18.49 -29.71 18.09
C MET A 49 -18.38 -29.68 19.61
N LEU A 50 -19.05 -28.72 20.28
CA LEU A 50 -19.02 -28.63 21.76
C LEU A 50 -19.56 -29.89 22.43
N LYS A 51 -20.62 -30.50 21.90
CA LYS A 51 -21.18 -31.75 22.38
C LYS A 51 -20.22 -32.93 22.16
N ALA A 52 -19.58 -32.99 20.97
CA ALA A 52 -18.63 -34.06 20.64
C ALA A 52 -17.39 -34.06 21.54
N TYR A 53 -16.92 -32.88 21.98
CA TYR A 53 -15.76 -32.76 22.89
C TYR A 53 -16.13 -32.62 24.37
N GLY A 54 -17.41 -32.69 24.74
CA GLY A 54 -17.86 -32.55 26.15
C GLY A 54 -17.72 -31.13 26.71
N LEU A 55 -17.57 -30.13 25.87
CA LEU A 55 -17.34 -28.72 26.26
C LEU A 55 -18.63 -27.88 26.35
N TYR A 56 -19.79 -28.48 26.03
CA TYR A 56 -21.05 -27.75 25.93
C TYR A 56 -21.45 -27.06 27.25
N GLY A 57 -21.17 -27.64 28.42
CA GLY A 57 -21.47 -27.07 29.72
C GLY A 57 -20.61 -25.82 30.06
N ILE A 58 -19.44 -25.68 29.43
CA ILE A 58 -18.49 -24.58 29.70
C ILE A 58 -18.58 -23.48 28.66
N MET A 59 -18.77 -23.83 27.37
CA MET A 59 -18.74 -22.92 26.23
C MET A 59 -20.07 -22.85 25.46
N GLY A 60 -21.11 -23.53 25.91
CA GLY A 60 -22.44 -23.51 25.28
C GLY A 60 -23.20 -22.22 25.48
N PRO A 61 -24.32 -22.04 24.73
CA PRO A 61 -25.15 -20.86 24.81
C PRO A 61 -25.50 -20.44 26.24
N GLY A 62 -25.43 -19.12 26.53
CA GLY A 62 -25.69 -18.56 27.86
C GLY A 62 -24.47 -18.47 28.77
N THR A 63 -23.30 -18.99 28.39
CA THR A 63 -22.06 -18.80 29.14
C THR A 63 -21.31 -17.54 28.71
N ILE A 64 -20.51 -16.95 29.61
CA ILE A 64 -19.67 -15.77 29.31
C ILE A 64 -18.66 -16.14 28.21
N ILE A 65 -18.09 -17.34 28.21
CA ILE A 65 -17.13 -17.80 27.23
C ILE A 65 -17.79 -17.85 25.83
N HIS A 66 -19.03 -18.34 25.75
CA HIS A 66 -19.79 -18.32 24.48
C HIS A 66 -19.96 -16.91 23.95
N GLY A 67 -20.28 -15.97 24.81
CA GLY A 67 -20.40 -14.54 24.43
C GLY A 67 -19.09 -13.99 23.84
N ILE A 68 -17.95 -14.24 24.48
CA ILE A 68 -16.63 -13.81 24.01
C ILE A 68 -16.31 -14.46 22.63
N LEU A 69 -16.55 -15.75 22.48
CA LEU A 69 -16.31 -16.49 21.25
C LEU A 69 -17.22 -16.00 20.11
N THR A 70 -18.48 -15.66 20.41
CA THR A 70 -19.40 -15.07 19.44
C THR A 70 -18.90 -13.70 18.95
N VAL A 71 -18.42 -12.85 19.88
CA VAL A 71 -17.80 -11.56 19.52
C VAL A 71 -16.55 -11.76 18.66
N MET A 72 -15.71 -12.72 18.99
CA MET A 72 -14.54 -13.06 18.16
C MET A 72 -14.95 -13.52 16.76
N SER A 73 -15.94 -14.40 16.65
CA SER A 73 -16.46 -14.86 15.36
C SER A 73 -16.97 -13.69 14.50
N ALA A 74 -17.78 -12.83 15.09
CA ALA A 74 -18.32 -11.64 14.40
C ALA A 74 -17.20 -10.66 13.98
N ALA A 75 -16.22 -10.44 14.86
CA ALA A 75 -15.05 -9.60 14.54
C ALA A 75 -14.17 -10.17 13.42
N GLY A 76 -14.10 -11.49 13.30
CA GLY A 76 -13.43 -12.15 12.18
C GLY A 76 -14.24 -12.04 10.89
N SER A 77 -15.54 -12.36 10.94
CA SER A 77 -16.44 -12.35 9.79
C SER A 77 -16.48 -10.99 9.11
N ILE A 78 -16.65 -9.90 9.86
CA ILE A 78 -16.79 -8.54 9.29
C ILE A 78 -15.62 -8.14 8.38
N VAL A 79 -14.41 -8.67 8.62
CA VAL A 79 -13.25 -8.41 7.76
C VAL A 79 -13.42 -9.11 6.42
N PHE A 80 -13.89 -10.36 6.38
CA PHE A 80 -14.14 -11.10 5.14
C PHE A 80 -15.30 -10.51 4.36
N ASP A 81 -16.39 -10.12 5.04
CA ASP A 81 -17.57 -9.52 4.43
C ASP A 81 -17.24 -8.18 3.76
N ASN A 82 -16.25 -7.45 4.27
CA ASN A 82 -15.83 -6.14 3.76
C ASN A 82 -14.50 -6.16 3.01
N LEU A 83 -14.04 -7.32 2.57
CA LEU A 83 -12.83 -7.44 1.74
C LEU A 83 -12.84 -6.51 0.52
N PRO A 84 -13.95 -6.34 -0.23
CA PRO A 84 -13.97 -5.43 -1.38
C PRO A 84 -13.57 -3.99 -1.02
N LEU A 85 -14.06 -3.46 0.10
CA LEU A 85 -13.67 -2.13 0.57
C LEU A 85 -12.21 -2.08 1.01
N LEU A 86 -11.73 -3.11 1.73
CA LEU A 86 -10.33 -3.19 2.15
C LEU A 86 -9.38 -3.23 0.94
N PHE A 87 -9.78 -3.92 -0.14
CA PHE A 87 -9.04 -3.91 -1.40
C PHE A 87 -9.07 -2.56 -2.09
N ALA A 88 -10.20 -1.84 -2.08
CA ALA A 88 -10.28 -0.49 -2.63
C ALA A 88 -9.27 0.45 -1.94
N ILE A 89 -9.24 0.44 -0.61
CA ILE A 89 -8.34 1.24 0.21
C ILE A 89 -6.88 0.80 -0.01
N GLY A 90 -6.60 -0.50 0.14
CA GLY A 90 -5.23 -1.03 0.07
C GLY A 90 -4.59 -0.85 -1.30
N VAL A 91 -5.36 -1.02 -2.39
CA VAL A 91 -4.89 -0.78 -3.76
C VAL A 91 -4.67 0.71 -4.00
N ALA A 92 -5.57 1.57 -3.54
CA ALA A 92 -5.38 3.02 -3.65
C ALA A 92 -4.10 3.50 -2.95
N ILE A 93 -3.86 3.07 -1.70
CA ILE A 93 -2.63 3.36 -0.94
C ILE A 93 -1.38 2.79 -1.65
N GLY A 94 -1.43 1.54 -2.11
CA GLY A 94 -0.29 0.87 -2.73
C GLY A 94 0.11 1.43 -4.09
N MET A 95 -0.86 2.00 -4.82
CA MET A 95 -0.65 2.58 -6.15
C MET A 95 -0.47 4.10 -6.13
N ALA A 96 -0.87 4.80 -5.05
CA ALA A 96 -0.63 6.22 -4.88
C ALA A 96 0.86 6.51 -4.69
N LYS A 97 1.34 7.56 -5.36
CA LYS A 97 2.75 7.98 -5.31
C LYS A 97 3.06 8.77 -4.04
N ARG A 98 2.14 9.63 -3.62
CA ARG A 98 2.27 10.55 -2.47
C ARG A 98 0.91 10.72 -1.81
N GLU A 99 0.85 11.35 -0.63
CA GLU A 99 -0.41 11.69 0.06
C GLU A 99 -1.37 10.48 0.06
N LYS A 100 -0.87 9.34 0.54
CA LYS A 100 -1.57 8.04 0.47
C LYS A 100 -2.87 8.03 1.26
N GLU A 101 -2.94 8.82 2.32
CA GLU A 101 -4.12 9.04 3.15
C GLU A 101 -5.27 9.69 2.36
N VAL A 102 -4.95 10.62 1.45
CA VAL A 102 -5.94 11.23 0.57
C VAL A 102 -6.49 10.22 -0.43
N ALA A 103 -5.61 9.38 -1.00
CA ALA A 103 -6.02 8.30 -1.90
C ALA A 103 -6.91 7.27 -1.17
N ALA A 104 -6.58 6.95 0.09
CA ALA A 104 -7.38 6.07 0.93
C ALA A 104 -8.79 6.62 1.13
N LEU A 105 -8.91 7.88 1.60
CA LEU A 105 -10.20 8.53 1.81
C LEU A 105 -11.01 8.63 0.51
N ALA A 106 -10.37 9.04 -0.58
CA ALA A 106 -11.02 9.16 -1.89
C ALA A 106 -11.52 7.80 -2.40
N SER A 107 -10.83 6.69 -2.11
CA SER A 107 -11.26 5.35 -2.50
C SER A 107 -12.50 4.88 -1.74
N VAL A 108 -12.64 5.24 -0.47
CA VAL A 108 -13.85 4.96 0.33
C VAL A 108 -15.04 5.69 -0.26
N ILE A 109 -14.90 6.98 -0.54
CA ILE A 109 -15.96 7.81 -1.15
C ILE A 109 -16.35 7.25 -2.52
N ALA A 110 -15.36 6.94 -3.36
CA ALA A 110 -15.57 6.37 -4.69
C ALA A 110 -16.28 5.00 -4.63
N PHE A 111 -15.93 4.16 -3.66
CA PHE A 111 -16.56 2.85 -3.45
C PHE A 111 -18.05 2.99 -3.12
N PHE A 112 -18.38 3.82 -2.14
CA PHE A 112 -19.79 4.07 -1.79
C PHE A 112 -20.58 4.65 -2.96
N ILE A 113 -20.05 5.65 -3.66
CA ILE A 113 -20.74 6.30 -4.77
C ILE A 113 -20.98 5.31 -5.93
N MET A 114 -19.98 4.49 -6.28
CA MET A 114 -20.13 3.48 -7.32
C MET A 114 -21.27 2.49 -7.00
N HIS A 115 -21.26 1.92 -5.79
CA HIS A 115 -22.26 0.95 -5.38
C HIS A 115 -23.66 1.59 -5.21
N THR A 116 -23.74 2.81 -4.70
CA THR A 116 -25.01 3.55 -4.61
C THR A 116 -25.58 3.89 -5.99
N ALA A 117 -24.73 4.25 -6.95
CA ALA A 117 -25.18 4.50 -8.33
C ALA A 117 -25.77 3.25 -8.98
N ILE A 118 -25.12 2.08 -8.77
CA ILE A 118 -25.65 0.78 -9.23
C ILE A 118 -26.98 0.48 -8.53
N SER A 119 -27.05 0.64 -7.22
CA SER A 119 -28.26 0.43 -6.41
C SER A 119 -29.45 1.29 -6.90
N ALA A 120 -29.20 2.57 -7.14
CA ALA A 120 -30.22 3.48 -7.66
C ALA A 120 -30.77 3.04 -9.03
N LEU A 121 -29.89 2.53 -9.91
CA LEU A 121 -30.33 2.01 -11.21
C LEU A 121 -31.13 0.70 -11.07
N ILE A 122 -30.78 -0.16 -10.11
CA ILE A 122 -31.58 -1.35 -9.77
C ILE A 122 -32.97 -0.91 -9.29
N SER A 123 -33.03 0.05 -8.36
CA SER A 123 -34.28 0.59 -7.84
C SER A 123 -35.16 1.18 -8.95
N VAL A 124 -34.61 2.03 -9.82
CA VAL A 124 -35.37 2.65 -10.92
C VAL A 124 -35.93 1.59 -11.88
N ASN A 125 -35.18 0.54 -12.20
CA ASN A 125 -35.58 -0.45 -13.19
C ASN A 125 -36.49 -1.57 -12.64
N TYR A 126 -36.39 -1.87 -11.32
CA TYR A 126 -37.07 -3.04 -10.74
C TYR A 126 -37.92 -2.74 -9.50
N ALA A 127 -37.81 -1.54 -8.90
CA ALA A 127 -38.58 -1.12 -7.73
C ALA A 127 -39.31 0.22 -7.93
N GLY A 128 -39.42 0.73 -9.16
CA GLY A 128 -40.09 1.99 -9.44
C GLY A 128 -39.46 3.22 -8.78
N GLY A 129 -38.18 3.14 -8.40
CA GLY A 129 -37.44 4.20 -7.70
C GLY A 129 -37.50 4.11 -6.16
N ASP A 130 -38.19 3.13 -5.60
CA ASP A 130 -38.20 2.89 -4.14
C ASP A 130 -36.89 2.22 -3.71
N MET A 131 -36.19 2.83 -2.77
CA MET A 131 -34.94 2.34 -2.20
C MET A 131 -35.12 1.78 -0.77
N SER A 132 -36.34 1.54 -0.34
CA SER A 132 -36.59 0.82 0.92
C SER A 132 -36.00 -0.60 0.87
N MET A 133 -35.61 -1.13 2.04
CA MET A 133 -35.00 -2.46 2.11
C MET A 133 -35.87 -3.54 1.48
N ASP A 134 -37.16 -3.54 1.78
CA ASP A 134 -38.12 -4.54 1.28
C ASP A 134 -38.29 -4.45 -0.25
N ALA A 135 -38.38 -3.24 -0.80
CA ALA A 135 -38.47 -3.01 -2.24
C ALA A 135 -37.20 -3.44 -2.97
N MET A 136 -36.03 -3.14 -2.37
CA MET A 136 -34.74 -3.50 -2.94
C MET A 136 -34.47 -5.00 -2.87
N GLU A 137 -34.89 -5.69 -1.82
CA GLU A 137 -34.79 -7.15 -1.74
C GLU A 137 -35.55 -7.82 -2.88
N GLN A 138 -36.78 -7.37 -3.15
CA GLN A 138 -37.55 -7.88 -4.30
C GLN A 138 -36.94 -7.46 -5.66
N ALA A 139 -36.41 -6.25 -5.76
CA ALA A 139 -35.78 -5.74 -6.98
C ALA A 139 -34.54 -6.55 -7.39
N VAL A 140 -33.69 -6.95 -6.44
CA VAL A 140 -32.51 -7.77 -6.73
C VAL A 140 -32.88 -9.18 -7.14
N VAL A 141 -33.92 -9.78 -6.56
CA VAL A 141 -34.46 -11.09 -7.00
C VAL A 141 -34.94 -11.00 -8.45
N ASN A 142 -35.72 -9.97 -8.79
CA ASN A 142 -36.23 -9.77 -10.15
C ASN A 142 -35.07 -9.55 -11.16
N LEU A 143 -34.04 -8.80 -10.76
CA LEU A 143 -32.84 -8.59 -11.59
C LEU A 143 -32.11 -9.92 -11.85
N GLU A 144 -31.88 -10.74 -10.81
CA GLU A 144 -31.24 -12.05 -10.96
C GLU A 144 -31.98 -13.00 -11.87
N GLN A 145 -33.31 -13.04 -11.74
CA GLN A 145 -34.18 -13.82 -12.62
C GLN A 145 -34.08 -13.34 -14.08
N ASN A 146 -34.10 -12.02 -14.30
CA ASN A 146 -33.96 -11.45 -15.65
C ASN A 146 -32.58 -11.73 -16.27
N LEU A 147 -31.50 -11.70 -15.46
CA LEU A 147 -30.15 -12.03 -15.91
C LEU A 147 -29.94 -13.54 -16.13
N GLY A 148 -30.75 -14.39 -15.50
CA GLY A 148 -30.53 -15.84 -15.42
C GLY A 148 -29.25 -16.19 -14.63
N LEU A 149 -28.91 -15.41 -13.63
CA LEU A 149 -27.68 -15.52 -12.82
C LEU A 149 -28.03 -15.44 -11.33
N SER A 150 -28.06 -16.57 -10.66
CA SER A 150 -28.19 -16.60 -9.20
C SER A 150 -26.91 -16.05 -8.54
N GLY A 151 -27.08 -15.23 -7.49
CA GLY A 151 -25.96 -14.57 -6.81
C GLY A 151 -25.29 -13.45 -7.63
N ALA A 152 -26.00 -12.91 -8.64
CA ALA A 152 -25.53 -11.75 -9.40
C ALA A 152 -25.53 -10.47 -8.58
N THR A 153 -26.26 -10.44 -7.48
CA THR A 153 -26.39 -9.32 -6.56
C THR A 153 -25.84 -9.68 -5.17
N SER A 154 -25.55 -8.69 -4.38
CA SER A 154 -25.13 -8.82 -2.98
C SER A 154 -25.44 -7.56 -2.19
N MET A 155 -25.52 -7.68 -0.88
CA MET A 155 -25.54 -6.54 0.02
C MET A 155 -24.10 -6.17 0.40
N VAL A 156 -23.67 -4.96 0.05
CA VAL A 156 -22.33 -4.43 0.37
C VAL A 156 -22.52 -3.21 1.28
N LEU A 157 -22.07 -3.31 2.53
CA LEU A 157 -22.20 -2.23 3.53
C LEU A 157 -23.62 -1.67 3.65
N GLY A 158 -24.64 -2.55 3.60
CA GLY A 158 -26.04 -2.17 3.67
C GLY A 158 -26.65 -1.65 2.35
N ILE A 159 -25.90 -1.69 1.24
CA ILE A 159 -26.34 -1.27 -0.09
C ILE A 159 -26.59 -2.52 -0.95
N TYR A 160 -27.81 -2.73 -1.43
CA TYR A 160 -28.10 -3.76 -2.43
C TYR A 160 -27.52 -3.35 -3.79
N THR A 161 -26.63 -4.16 -4.34
CA THR A 161 -25.85 -3.82 -5.53
C THR A 161 -25.49 -5.07 -6.32
N LEU A 162 -24.83 -4.90 -7.46
CA LEU A 162 -24.25 -6.04 -8.19
C LEU A 162 -23.08 -6.64 -7.39
N ASN A 163 -23.02 -7.96 -7.36
CA ASN A 163 -21.93 -8.69 -6.72
C ASN A 163 -20.63 -8.57 -7.54
N MET A 164 -19.89 -7.52 -7.28
CA MET A 164 -18.59 -7.26 -7.89
C MET A 164 -17.44 -7.85 -7.07
N GLY A 165 -17.70 -8.19 -5.80
CA GLY A 165 -16.72 -8.74 -4.88
C GLY A 165 -15.43 -7.92 -4.85
N VAL A 166 -14.30 -8.59 -4.67
CA VAL A 166 -12.97 -7.97 -4.62
C VAL A 166 -12.61 -7.23 -5.92
N PHE A 167 -13.16 -7.64 -7.08
CA PHE A 167 -12.92 -6.93 -8.33
C PHE A 167 -13.46 -5.50 -8.31
N GLY A 168 -14.64 -5.28 -7.71
CA GLY A 168 -15.18 -3.95 -7.50
C GLY A 168 -14.22 -3.07 -6.69
N GLY A 169 -13.66 -3.63 -5.60
CA GLY A 169 -12.63 -2.97 -4.80
C GLY A 169 -11.37 -2.64 -5.59
N ILE A 170 -10.88 -3.57 -6.40
CA ILE A 170 -9.70 -3.35 -7.26
C ILE A 170 -9.95 -2.25 -8.29
N ILE A 171 -11.10 -2.25 -8.97
CA ILE A 171 -11.48 -1.21 -9.93
C ILE A 171 -11.48 0.17 -9.26
N VAL A 172 -12.11 0.27 -8.09
CA VAL A 172 -12.15 1.51 -7.32
C VAL A 172 -10.74 1.94 -6.90
N GLY A 173 -9.95 1.03 -6.34
CA GLY A 173 -8.60 1.33 -5.87
C GLY A 173 -7.67 1.80 -6.99
N LEU A 174 -7.66 1.11 -8.13
CA LEU A 174 -6.84 1.48 -9.29
C LEU A 174 -7.30 2.80 -9.92
N GLY A 175 -8.60 2.97 -10.10
CA GLY A 175 -9.16 4.19 -10.67
C GLY A 175 -8.92 5.40 -9.79
N THR A 176 -9.14 5.28 -8.47
CA THR A 176 -8.85 6.34 -7.50
C THR A 176 -7.36 6.69 -7.48
N ALA A 177 -6.47 5.69 -7.46
CA ALA A 177 -5.03 5.92 -7.51
C ALA A 177 -4.60 6.62 -8.81
N ALA A 178 -5.21 6.28 -9.95
CA ALA A 178 -4.93 6.94 -11.22
C ALA A 178 -5.36 8.41 -11.19
N LEU A 179 -6.58 8.70 -10.69
CA LEU A 179 -7.07 10.07 -10.49
C LEU A 179 -6.20 10.84 -9.50
N HIS A 180 -5.87 10.20 -8.37
CA HIS A 180 -4.99 10.77 -7.35
C HIS A 180 -3.65 11.17 -7.95
N ASN A 181 -2.95 10.24 -8.59
CA ASN A 181 -1.63 10.49 -9.18
C ASN A 181 -1.62 11.57 -10.27
N ARG A 182 -2.77 11.83 -10.89
CA ARG A 182 -2.94 12.87 -11.90
C ARG A 182 -3.26 14.23 -11.30
N PHE A 183 -4.10 14.28 -10.24
CA PHE A 183 -4.76 15.52 -9.79
C PHE A 183 -4.31 16.03 -8.42
N TYR A 184 -3.53 15.30 -7.64
CA TYR A 184 -3.12 15.71 -6.28
C TYR A 184 -2.29 17.00 -6.23
N LYS A 185 -1.76 17.47 -7.36
CA LYS A 185 -1.03 18.74 -7.52
C LYS A 185 -1.77 19.75 -8.40
N ILE A 186 -3.05 19.53 -8.70
CA ILE A 186 -3.79 20.40 -9.60
C ILE A 186 -3.91 21.82 -9.03
N GLN A 187 -3.61 22.83 -9.83
CA GLN A 187 -3.86 24.22 -9.53
C GLN A 187 -5.16 24.63 -10.23
N LEU A 188 -6.14 25.07 -9.47
CA LEU A 188 -7.42 25.56 -9.98
C LEU A 188 -7.41 27.10 -10.04
N PRO A 189 -8.25 27.72 -10.88
CA PRO A 189 -8.43 29.16 -10.91
C PRO A 189 -8.70 29.71 -9.51
N GLN A 190 -8.34 30.97 -9.28
CA GLN A 190 -8.34 31.61 -7.96
C GLN A 190 -9.66 31.46 -7.19
N VAL A 191 -10.80 31.54 -7.89
CA VAL A 191 -12.16 31.36 -7.30
C VAL A 191 -12.37 29.95 -6.74
N LEU A 192 -11.72 28.94 -7.33
CA LEU A 192 -11.82 27.53 -6.97
C LEU A 192 -10.55 27.01 -6.26
N SER A 193 -9.58 27.86 -5.96
CA SER A 193 -8.28 27.48 -5.41
C SER A 193 -8.36 26.68 -4.10
N PHE A 194 -9.39 26.93 -3.29
CA PHE A 194 -9.67 26.15 -2.08
C PHE A 194 -9.84 24.66 -2.34
N PHE A 195 -10.40 24.28 -3.49
CA PHE A 195 -10.62 22.88 -3.90
C PHE A 195 -9.44 22.30 -4.67
N GLY A 196 -8.35 23.04 -4.85
CA GLY A 196 -7.15 22.58 -5.56
C GLY A 196 -6.31 21.59 -4.76
N GLY A 197 -5.30 21.03 -5.43
CA GLY A 197 -4.37 20.08 -4.84
C GLY A 197 -5.06 18.78 -4.38
N THR A 198 -4.67 18.28 -3.23
CA THR A 198 -5.19 17.03 -2.64
C THR A 198 -6.70 17.03 -2.39
N ARG A 199 -7.30 18.19 -2.12
CA ARG A 199 -8.75 18.33 -1.89
C ARG A 199 -9.58 18.07 -3.14
N PHE A 200 -9.00 18.23 -4.32
CA PHE A 200 -9.68 17.94 -5.58
C PHE A 200 -9.85 16.44 -5.84
N VAL A 201 -8.98 15.62 -5.28
CA VAL A 201 -8.98 14.17 -5.53
C VAL A 201 -10.27 13.48 -5.09
N PRO A 202 -10.80 13.66 -3.87
CA PRO A 202 -12.10 13.11 -3.49
C PRO A 202 -13.24 13.62 -4.38
N ILE A 203 -13.23 14.89 -4.77
CA ILE A 203 -14.27 15.50 -5.61
C ILE A 203 -14.31 14.87 -6.99
N ILE A 204 -13.18 14.80 -7.68
CA ILE A 204 -13.12 14.19 -9.01
C ILE A 204 -13.39 12.69 -8.96
N SER A 205 -12.96 12.01 -7.89
CA SER A 205 -13.26 10.60 -7.68
C SER A 205 -14.76 10.37 -7.52
N ALA A 206 -15.46 11.21 -6.77
CA ALA A 206 -16.93 11.14 -6.62
C ALA A 206 -17.62 11.23 -7.98
N VAL A 207 -17.27 12.23 -8.81
CA VAL A 207 -17.88 12.41 -10.14
C VAL A 207 -17.56 11.25 -11.08
N VAL A 208 -16.30 10.83 -11.13
CA VAL A 208 -15.89 9.74 -12.03
C VAL A 208 -16.53 8.42 -11.62
N PHE A 209 -16.57 8.11 -10.31
CA PHE A 209 -17.13 6.84 -9.85
C PHE A 209 -18.66 6.78 -9.85
N LEU A 210 -19.35 7.93 -9.87
CA LEU A 210 -20.76 7.99 -10.26
C LEU A 210 -20.96 7.46 -11.70
N LEU A 211 -20.15 7.96 -12.64
CA LEU A 211 -20.21 7.51 -14.04
C LEU A 211 -19.77 6.05 -14.20
N VAL A 212 -18.72 5.64 -13.47
CA VAL A 212 -18.26 4.25 -13.43
C VAL A 212 -19.35 3.33 -12.88
N GLY A 213 -20.08 3.74 -11.82
CA GLY A 213 -21.20 2.97 -11.28
C GLY A 213 -22.31 2.76 -12.31
N ILE A 214 -22.70 3.82 -13.03
CA ILE A 214 -23.66 3.73 -14.13
C ILE A 214 -23.16 2.76 -15.21
N LEU A 215 -21.90 2.88 -15.61
CA LEU A 215 -21.29 2.01 -16.62
C LEU A 215 -21.23 0.55 -16.16
N MET A 216 -20.87 0.28 -14.90
CA MET A 216 -20.79 -1.07 -14.33
C MET A 216 -22.15 -1.74 -14.23
N TYR A 217 -23.23 -1.00 -14.00
CA TYR A 217 -24.59 -1.56 -14.04
C TYR A 217 -24.88 -2.28 -15.36
N PHE A 218 -24.41 -1.74 -16.50
CA PHE A 218 -24.61 -2.35 -17.81
C PHE A 218 -23.56 -3.40 -18.17
N ILE A 219 -22.31 -3.19 -17.80
CA ILE A 219 -21.17 -4.03 -18.24
C ILE A 219 -20.97 -5.24 -17.32
N TRP A 220 -21.09 -5.04 -16.00
CA TRP A 220 -20.72 -6.07 -15.02
C TRP A 220 -21.49 -7.39 -15.19
N PRO A 221 -22.79 -7.44 -15.48
CA PRO A 221 -23.49 -8.70 -15.70
C PRO A 221 -22.89 -9.57 -16.82
N TYR A 222 -22.34 -8.96 -17.87
CA TYR A 222 -21.65 -9.70 -18.94
C TYR A 222 -20.30 -10.26 -18.45
N ILE A 223 -19.53 -9.45 -17.70
CA ILE A 223 -18.30 -9.91 -17.08
C ILE A 223 -18.60 -11.07 -16.14
N GLN A 224 -19.63 -10.97 -15.33
CA GLN A 224 -20.05 -12.01 -14.39
C GLN A 224 -20.48 -13.31 -15.10
N LYS A 225 -21.15 -13.22 -16.25
CA LYS A 225 -21.44 -14.39 -17.10
C LYS A 225 -20.17 -15.09 -17.57
N VAL A 226 -19.18 -14.33 -18.05
CA VAL A 226 -17.87 -14.89 -18.46
C VAL A 226 -17.16 -15.54 -17.28
N ILE A 227 -17.16 -14.88 -16.10
CA ILE A 227 -16.59 -15.42 -14.87
C ILE A 227 -17.27 -16.74 -14.49
N SER A 228 -18.61 -16.81 -14.56
CA SER A 228 -19.38 -18.03 -14.28
C SER A 228 -19.07 -19.15 -15.27
N MET A 229 -18.91 -18.84 -16.57
CA MET A 229 -18.51 -19.83 -17.57
C MET A 229 -17.11 -20.40 -17.29
N LEU A 230 -16.15 -19.55 -16.89
CA LEU A 230 -14.81 -19.98 -16.49
C LEU A 230 -14.87 -20.85 -15.23
N GLY A 231 -15.71 -20.50 -14.25
CA GLY A 231 -15.94 -21.29 -13.04
C GLY A 231 -16.46 -22.70 -13.39
N ASN A 232 -17.46 -22.78 -14.25
CA ASN A 232 -18.00 -24.06 -14.72
C ASN A 232 -16.95 -24.90 -15.47
N LEU A 233 -16.11 -24.26 -16.30
CA LEU A 233 -15.02 -24.95 -16.99
C LEU A 233 -14.04 -25.57 -15.99
N VAL A 234 -13.62 -24.81 -14.97
CA VAL A 234 -12.69 -25.29 -13.93
C VAL A 234 -13.33 -26.39 -13.10
N GLN A 235 -14.62 -26.30 -12.77
CA GLN A 235 -15.34 -27.35 -12.04
C GLN A 235 -15.39 -28.65 -12.84
N ASN A 236 -15.63 -28.56 -14.16
CA ASN A 236 -15.73 -29.75 -15.04
C ASN A 236 -14.38 -30.39 -15.37
N THR A 237 -13.24 -29.72 -15.15
CA THR A 237 -11.90 -30.30 -15.40
C THR A 237 -11.42 -31.25 -14.31
N GLY A 238 -12.16 -31.37 -13.20
CA GLY A 238 -11.89 -32.34 -12.13
C GLY A 238 -10.48 -32.26 -11.55
N TYR A 239 -9.81 -33.42 -11.40
CA TYR A 239 -8.50 -33.52 -10.77
C TYR A 239 -7.38 -32.84 -11.56
N ILE A 240 -7.44 -32.85 -12.89
CA ILE A 240 -6.44 -32.19 -13.77
C ILE A 240 -6.54 -30.67 -13.64
N GLY A 241 -7.76 -30.11 -13.54
CA GLY A 241 -7.94 -28.69 -13.29
C GLY A 241 -7.31 -28.25 -11.96
N THR A 242 -7.46 -29.07 -10.93
CA THR A 242 -6.85 -28.80 -9.62
C THR A 242 -5.30 -28.89 -9.66
N LEU A 243 -4.74 -29.83 -10.43
CA LEU A 243 -3.31 -29.91 -10.71
C LEU A 243 -2.79 -28.62 -11.36
N ILE A 244 -3.44 -28.19 -12.44
CA ILE A 244 -3.04 -26.98 -13.20
C ILE A 244 -3.17 -25.74 -12.32
N TYR A 245 -4.24 -25.63 -11.53
CA TYR A 245 -4.41 -24.54 -10.57
C TYR A 245 -3.22 -24.42 -9.62
N GLY A 246 -2.81 -25.54 -8.99
CA GLY A 246 -1.68 -25.53 -8.05
C GLY A 246 -0.34 -25.19 -8.70
N ILE A 247 -0.10 -25.65 -9.95
CA ILE A 247 1.12 -25.30 -10.72
C ILE A 247 1.16 -23.78 -10.98
N ILE A 248 0.05 -23.21 -11.51
CA ILE A 248 -0.01 -21.79 -11.88
C ILE A 248 0.12 -20.92 -10.64
N GLU A 249 -0.59 -21.26 -9.56
CA GLU A 249 -0.55 -20.51 -8.31
C GLU A 249 0.88 -20.38 -7.78
N ARG A 250 1.66 -21.46 -7.77
CA ARG A 250 3.06 -21.44 -7.36
C ARG A 250 3.95 -20.71 -8.37
N ALA A 251 3.78 -20.96 -9.66
CA ALA A 251 4.57 -20.32 -10.71
C ALA A 251 4.46 -18.79 -10.71
N LEU A 252 3.36 -18.24 -10.19
CA LEU A 252 3.11 -16.80 -10.10
C LEU A 252 3.71 -16.11 -8.85
N ILE A 253 4.22 -16.85 -7.86
CA ILE A 253 4.82 -16.28 -6.63
C ILE A 253 6.02 -15.39 -6.93
N PRO A 254 7.00 -15.75 -7.79
CA PRO A 254 8.14 -14.88 -8.09
C PRO A 254 7.75 -13.52 -8.64
N PHE A 255 6.63 -13.47 -9.36
CA PHE A 255 6.07 -12.25 -9.93
C PHE A 255 5.19 -11.49 -8.93
N GLY A 256 4.77 -12.12 -7.82
CA GLY A 256 3.82 -11.59 -6.84
C GLY A 256 2.40 -11.48 -7.38
N LEU A 257 2.07 -12.26 -8.39
CA LEU A 257 0.75 -12.28 -9.06
C LEU A 257 -0.13 -13.42 -8.56
N HIS A 258 0.37 -14.33 -7.71
CA HIS A 258 -0.40 -15.46 -7.18
C HIS A 258 -1.67 -15.01 -6.43
N HIS A 259 -1.62 -13.86 -5.72
CA HIS A 259 -2.80 -13.28 -5.08
C HIS A 259 -3.88 -12.89 -6.09
N VAL A 260 -3.50 -12.29 -7.22
CA VAL A 260 -4.42 -11.94 -8.31
C VAL A 260 -5.06 -13.20 -8.89
N PHE A 261 -4.30 -14.30 -8.95
CA PHE A 261 -4.75 -15.56 -9.52
C PHE A 261 -5.73 -16.32 -8.63
N TYR A 262 -5.44 -16.49 -7.33
CA TYR A 262 -6.29 -17.33 -6.49
C TYR A 262 -7.53 -16.61 -5.94
N MET A 263 -7.52 -15.26 -5.83
CA MET A 263 -8.65 -14.49 -5.28
C MET A 263 -9.98 -14.71 -6.02
N PRO A 264 -10.04 -14.78 -7.35
CA PRO A 264 -11.26 -15.15 -8.07
C PRO A 264 -11.85 -16.50 -7.60
N PHE A 265 -11.01 -17.50 -7.41
CA PHE A 265 -11.46 -18.82 -6.93
C PHE A 265 -11.96 -18.77 -5.48
N TRP A 266 -11.32 -17.98 -4.63
CA TRP A 266 -11.67 -17.92 -3.21
C TRP A 266 -12.91 -17.08 -2.94
N GLN A 267 -13.12 -15.99 -3.70
CA GLN A 267 -14.08 -14.94 -3.38
C GLN A 267 -15.23 -14.80 -4.38
N THR A 268 -15.20 -15.51 -5.50
CA THR A 268 -16.24 -15.41 -6.54
C THR A 268 -16.75 -16.78 -6.95
N ASN A 269 -17.81 -16.80 -7.77
CA ASN A 269 -18.40 -18.01 -8.29
C ASN A 269 -17.48 -18.87 -9.18
N VAL A 270 -16.30 -18.38 -9.57
CA VAL A 270 -15.23 -19.21 -10.19
C VAL A 270 -14.85 -20.39 -9.29
N GLY A 271 -14.82 -20.18 -7.98
CA GLY A 271 -14.53 -21.22 -6.99
C GLY A 271 -15.73 -22.06 -6.58
N GLY A 272 -16.89 -21.81 -7.17
CA GLY A 272 -18.14 -22.49 -6.89
C GLY A 272 -19.18 -21.59 -6.23
N SER A 273 -20.43 -22.10 -6.28
CA SER A 273 -21.57 -21.50 -5.59
C SER A 273 -22.32 -22.61 -4.83
N MET A 274 -22.75 -22.33 -3.62
CA MET A 274 -23.47 -23.29 -2.79
C MET A 274 -24.55 -22.58 -1.97
N GLU A 275 -25.71 -23.22 -1.85
CA GLU A 275 -26.76 -22.74 -0.94
C GLU A 275 -26.49 -23.28 0.48
N ILE A 276 -26.35 -22.37 1.45
CA ILE A 276 -26.08 -22.67 2.86
C ILE A 276 -27.02 -21.81 3.69
N ALA A 277 -27.79 -22.43 4.58
CA ALA A 277 -28.77 -21.75 5.43
C ALA A 277 -29.73 -20.81 4.67
N GLY A 278 -30.13 -21.17 3.45
CA GLY A 278 -31.05 -20.38 2.60
C GLY A 278 -30.41 -19.21 1.86
N GLN A 279 -29.07 -19.11 1.88
CA GLN A 279 -28.33 -18.07 1.15
C GLN A 279 -27.39 -18.67 0.12
N THR A 280 -27.30 -18.10 -1.06
CA THR A 280 -26.33 -18.48 -2.09
C THR A 280 -24.98 -17.87 -1.78
N ILE A 281 -24.02 -18.71 -1.40
CA ILE A 281 -22.65 -18.32 -1.08
C ILE A 281 -21.75 -18.60 -2.27
N ASN A 282 -20.98 -17.61 -2.70
CA ASN A 282 -20.05 -17.70 -3.82
C ASN A 282 -18.60 -17.67 -3.33
N GLY A 283 -17.76 -18.51 -3.93
CA GLY A 283 -16.33 -18.58 -3.67
C GLY A 283 -15.93 -19.66 -2.66
N ALA A 284 -14.85 -20.32 -2.99
CA ALA A 284 -14.36 -21.49 -2.25
C ALA A 284 -14.14 -21.22 -0.76
N GLN A 285 -13.54 -20.10 -0.43
CA GLN A 285 -13.24 -19.72 0.97
C GLN A 285 -14.51 -19.30 1.71
N ASN A 286 -15.37 -18.53 1.07
CA ASN A 286 -16.64 -18.09 1.65
C ASN A 286 -17.57 -19.28 1.92
N ILE A 287 -17.65 -20.24 0.97
CA ILE A 287 -18.40 -21.49 1.15
C ILE A 287 -17.87 -22.26 2.36
N PHE A 288 -16.54 -22.39 2.48
CA PHE A 288 -15.93 -23.08 3.61
C PHE A 288 -16.28 -22.42 4.94
N PHE A 289 -16.18 -21.11 5.07
CA PHE A 289 -16.50 -20.41 6.31
C PHE A 289 -18.00 -20.43 6.65
N ALA A 290 -18.85 -20.31 5.64
CA ALA A 290 -20.30 -20.49 5.85
C ALA A 290 -20.63 -21.88 6.36
N GLN A 291 -20.04 -22.94 5.80
CA GLN A 291 -20.18 -24.30 6.27
C GLN A 291 -19.58 -24.53 7.67
N LEU A 292 -18.49 -23.83 8.01
CA LEU A 292 -17.88 -23.89 9.34
C LEU A 292 -18.82 -23.33 10.42
N ALA A 293 -19.52 -22.26 10.10
CA ALA A 293 -20.48 -21.61 10.99
C ALA A 293 -21.82 -22.40 11.08
N ASP A 294 -22.22 -23.13 10.03
CA ASP A 294 -23.48 -23.87 9.98
C ASP A 294 -23.41 -25.18 10.81
N PRO A 295 -24.20 -25.32 11.89
CA PRO A 295 -24.23 -26.52 12.72
C PRO A 295 -24.77 -27.76 11.99
N ASN A 296 -25.52 -27.61 10.88
CA ASN A 296 -26.08 -28.69 10.11
C ASN A 296 -25.08 -29.29 9.11
N THR A 297 -23.96 -28.63 8.88
CA THR A 297 -22.93 -29.12 7.96
C THR A 297 -22.23 -30.35 8.55
N THR A 298 -22.45 -31.51 7.94
CA THR A 298 -21.85 -32.79 8.34
C THR A 298 -20.51 -33.08 7.68
N LYS A 299 -20.26 -32.53 6.49
CA LYS A 299 -19.01 -32.64 5.72
C LYS A 299 -18.75 -31.37 4.92
N PHE A 300 -17.50 -30.92 4.93
CA PHE A 300 -17.13 -29.76 4.11
C PHE A 300 -17.07 -30.09 2.62
N SER A 301 -17.44 -29.13 1.78
CA SER A 301 -17.41 -29.28 0.32
C SER A 301 -15.98 -29.43 -0.18
N VAL A 302 -15.70 -30.58 -0.76
CA VAL A 302 -14.40 -30.86 -1.40
C VAL A 302 -14.23 -30.00 -2.66
N ASP A 303 -15.31 -29.70 -3.38
CA ASP A 303 -15.27 -28.84 -4.57
C ASP A 303 -14.84 -27.41 -4.23
N ALA A 304 -15.15 -26.90 -3.04
CA ALA A 304 -14.65 -25.64 -2.54
C ALA A 304 -13.22 -25.78 -1.99
N THR A 305 -12.97 -26.73 -1.10
CA THR A 305 -11.69 -26.85 -0.40
C THR A 305 -10.54 -27.34 -1.28
N ARG A 306 -10.80 -27.92 -2.47
CA ARG A 306 -9.77 -28.35 -3.43
C ARG A 306 -8.82 -27.23 -3.88
N PHE A 307 -9.24 -25.97 -3.80
CA PHE A 307 -8.42 -24.79 -4.10
C PHE A 307 -7.58 -24.31 -2.90
N MET A 308 -7.67 -25.01 -1.76
CA MET A 308 -7.01 -24.66 -0.50
C MET A 308 -6.23 -25.84 0.08
N ALA A 309 -6.86 -27.00 0.22
CA ALA A 309 -6.34 -28.17 0.94
C ALA A 309 -4.98 -28.67 0.42
N GLY A 310 -4.72 -28.47 -0.88
CA GLY A 310 -3.46 -28.89 -1.50
C GLY A 310 -2.22 -28.16 -0.99
N LYS A 311 -2.37 -27.04 -0.31
CA LYS A 311 -1.24 -26.28 0.25
C LYS A 311 -0.58 -27.00 1.45
N PHE A 312 -1.34 -27.66 2.27
CA PHE A 312 -0.85 -28.26 3.52
C PHE A 312 0.30 -29.27 3.33
N PRO A 313 0.19 -30.31 2.46
CA PRO A 313 1.24 -31.33 2.37
C PRO A 313 2.60 -30.78 1.94
N PHE A 314 2.65 -29.90 0.94
CA PHE A 314 3.94 -29.40 0.48
C PHE A 314 4.48 -28.26 1.35
N MET A 315 3.63 -27.41 1.95
CA MET A 315 4.08 -26.31 2.82
C MET A 315 4.58 -26.82 4.16
N MET A 316 3.82 -27.72 4.80
CA MET A 316 4.15 -28.23 6.13
C MET A 316 5.23 -29.32 6.10
N PHE A 317 5.30 -30.11 5.04
CA PHE A 317 6.20 -31.28 5.00
C PHE A 317 7.20 -31.19 3.84
N GLY A 318 6.76 -30.89 2.62
CA GLY A 318 7.60 -30.84 1.44
C GLY A 318 8.73 -29.81 1.57
N LEU A 319 8.41 -28.56 1.86
CA LEU A 319 9.40 -27.49 2.02
C LEU A 319 10.39 -27.71 3.17
N PRO A 320 10.01 -28.19 4.37
CA PRO A 320 10.99 -28.67 5.35
C PRO A 320 11.89 -29.79 4.84
N GLY A 321 11.37 -30.70 3.99
CA GLY A 321 12.19 -31.72 3.30
C GLY A 321 13.21 -31.09 2.34
N ALA A 322 12.82 -30.06 1.58
CA ALA A 322 13.73 -29.28 0.74
C ALA A 322 14.81 -28.56 1.57
N ALA A 323 14.42 -27.95 2.69
CA ALA A 323 15.36 -27.30 3.61
C ALA A 323 16.41 -28.31 4.16
N LEU A 324 15.97 -29.51 4.56
CA LEU A 324 16.87 -30.58 4.99
C LEU A 324 17.82 -31.00 3.86
N ALA A 325 17.35 -31.09 2.61
CA ALA A 325 18.17 -31.39 1.45
C ALA A 325 19.27 -30.34 1.24
N MET A 326 18.92 -29.07 1.28
CA MET A 326 19.88 -27.96 1.15
C MET A 326 20.91 -27.99 2.30
N TYR A 327 20.46 -28.16 3.54
CA TYR A 327 21.32 -28.27 4.72
C TYR A 327 22.33 -29.41 4.60
N ARG A 328 21.87 -30.62 4.20
CA ARG A 328 22.77 -31.78 4.03
C ARG A 328 23.77 -31.62 2.90
N CYS A 329 23.42 -30.86 1.86
CA CYS A 329 24.30 -30.56 0.74
C CYS A 329 25.27 -29.39 1.02
N ALA A 330 25.09 -28.62 2.09
CA ALA A 330 25.95 -27.51 2.47
C ALA A 330 27.36 -27.97 2.89
N ARG A 331 28.39 -27.12 2.70
CA ARG A 331 29.74 -27.34 3.15
C ARG A 331 29.83 -27.40 4.67
N ASN A 332 30.70 -28.20 5.24
CA ASN A 332 30.78 -28.44 6.68
C ASN A 332 31.02 -27.16 7.47
N GLU A 333 31.86 -26.24 6.96
CA GLU A 333 32.22 -24.98 7.58
C GLU A 333 31.01 -24.02 7.72
N LYS A 334 30.10 -24.06 6.73
CA LYS A 334 28.91 -23.19 6.67
C LYS A 334 27.64 -23.82 7.30
N LYS A 335 27.67 -25.13 7.63
CA LYS A 335 26.48 -25.85 8.12
C LYS A 335 25.81 -25.22 9.34
N LYS A 336 26.61 -24.70 10.28
CA LYS A 336 26.04 -24.11 11.53
C LYS A 336 25.18 -22.88 11.23
N VAL A 337 25.66 -21.98 10.37
CA VAL A 337 24.94 -20.76 9.99
C VAL A 337 23.73 -21.09 9.10
N VAL A 338 23.95 -21.91 8.06
CA VAL A 338 22.89 -22.34 7.13
C VAL A 338 21.79 -23.12 7.85
N GLY A 339 22.16 -23.96 8.82
CA GLY A 339 21.22 -24.76 9.61
C GLY A 339 20.22 -23.88 10.39
N GLY A 340 20.68 -22.82 11.02
CA GLY A 340 19.82 -21.86 11.72
C GLY A 340 18.86 -21.13 10.77
N LEU A 341 19.38 -20.63 9.63
CA LEU A 341 18.58 -19.93 8.64
C LEU A 341 17.49 -20.82 8.01
N LEU A 342 17.88 -22.02 7.56
CA LEU A 342 16.95 -22.96 6.92
C LEU A 342 15.94 -23.52 7.91
N LEU A 343 16.33 -23.78 9.15
CA LEU A 343 15.41 -24.25 10.20
C LEU A 343 14.36 -23.17 10.52
N SER A 344 14.78 -21.91 10.67
CA SER A 344 13.85 -20.80 10.89
C SER A 344 12.86 -20.65 9.74
N ALA A 345 13.32 -20.69 8.49
CA ALA A 345 12.45 -20.59 7.33
C ALA A 345 11.51 -21.82 7.19
N ALA A 346 12.00 -23.02 7.48
CA ALA A 346 11.21 -24.25 7.48
C ALA A 346 10.14 -24.25 8.57
N LEU A 347 10.49 -23.78 9.78
CA LEU A 347 9.53 -23.66 10.89
C LEU A 347 8.45 -22.62 10.59
N THR A 348 8.81 -21.50 9.98
CA THR A 348 7.85 -20.49 9.51
C THR A 348 6.88 -21.10 8.49
N ALA A 349 7.38 -21.80 7.48
CA ALA A 349 6.53 -22.48 6.49
C ALA A 349 5.61 -23.53 7.15
N PHE A 350 6.13 -24.31 8.09
CA PHE A 350 5.36 -25.36 8.79
C PHE A 350 4.26 -24.76 9.68
N LEU A 351 4.58 -23.74 10.49
CA LEU A 351 3.62 -23.18 11.46
C LEU A 351 2.59 -22.26 10.80
N THR A 352 3.05 -21.35 9.94
CA THR A 352 2.21 -20.27 9.41
C THR A 352 1.88 -20.43 7.92
N GLY A 353 2.58 -21.32 7.20
CA GLY A 353 2.44 -21.47 5.76
C GLY A 353 3.07 -20.33 4.94
N ILE A 354 3.87 -19.44 5.56
CA ILE A 354 4.64 -18.41 4.83
C ILE A 354 5.88 -19.08 4.24
N THR A 355 5.91 -19.23 2.93
CA THR A 355 6.88 -20.06 2.21
C THR A 355 7.99 -19.28 1.50
N GLU A 356 7.76 -17.98 1.25
CA GLU A 356 8.66 -17.12 0.47
C GLU A 356 10.11 -17.10 0.99
N PRO A 357 10.39 -17.06 2.31
CA PRO A 357 11.76 -17.07 2.78
C PRO A 357 12.54 -18.32 2.36
N LEU A 358 11.85 -19.47 2.24
CA LEU A 358 12.46 -20.72 1.83
C LEU A 358 12.46 -20.89 0.31
N GLU A 359 11.37 -20.56 -0.37
CA GLU A 359 11.24 -20.68 -1.82
C GLU A 359 12.27 -19.80 -2.56
N PHE A 360 12.48 -18.56 -2.09
CA PHE A 360 13.44 -17.65 -2.71
C PHE A 360 14.90 -18.10 -2.55
N THR A 361 15.22 -18.92 -1.55
CA THR A 361 16.58 -19.45 -1.41
C THR A 361 17.01 -20.35 -2.56
N PHE A 362 16.08 -21.07 -3.18
CA PHE A 362 16.39 -21.92 -4.31
C PHE A 362 15.88 -21.37 -5.65
N LEU A 363 14.86 -20.50 -5.65
CA LEU A 363 14.36 -19.88 -6.88
C LEU A 363 15.46 -19.14 -7.66
N PHE A 364 16.22 -18.28 -6.96
CA PHE A 364 17.23 -17.43 -7.63
C PHE A 364 18.52 -18.15 -7.95
N VAL A 365 18.84 -19.19 -7.18
CA VAL A 365 20.12 -19.92 -7.32
C VAL A 365 19.98 -21.16 -8.20
N ALA A 366 18.80 -21.75 -8.20
CA ALA A 366 18.52 -22.98 -8.93
C ALA A 366 17.06 -23.00 -9.44
N PRO A 367 16.71 -22.22 -10.49
CA PRO A 367 15.33 -22.11 -10.99
C PRO A 367 14.67 -23.45 -11.33
N ILE A 368 15.46 -24.46 -11.72
CA ILE A 368 14.95 -25.81 -11.98
C ILE A 368 14.33 -26.43 -10.75
N LEU A 369 14.90 -26.20 -9.54
CA LEU A 369 14.31 -26.68 -8.30
C LEU A 369 12.95 -26.04 -8.06
N TYR A 370 12.79 -24.78 -8.47
CA TYR A 370 11.52 -24.08 -8.37
C TYR A 370 10.46 -24.64 -9.34
N VAL A 371 10.84 -24.95 -10.56
CA VAL A 371 9.90 -25.62 -11.51
C VAL A 371 9.46 -26.97 -10.96
N VAL A 372 10.37 -27.76 -10.40
CA VAL A 372 10.02 -29.04 -9.74
C VAL A 372 9.10 -28.81 -8.56
N HIS A 373 9.34 -27.79 -7.75
CA HIS A 373 8.46 -27.39 -6.66
C HIS A 373 7.05 -27.05 -7.14
N CYS A 374 6.90 -26.26 -8.22
CA CYS A 374 5.57 -25.95 -8.80
C CYS A 374 4.81 -27.21 -9.22
N VAL A 375 5.49 -28.14 -9.89
CA VAL A 375 4.87 -29.41 -10.32
C VAL A 375 4.44 -30.25 -9.11
N LEU A 376 5.31 -30.41 -8.12
CA LEU A 376 4.99 -31.15 -6.89
C LEU A 376 3.85 -30.49 -6.12
N ALA A 377 3.80 -29.15 -6.07
CA ALA A 377 2.68 -28.43 -5.46
C ALA A 377 1.36 -28.72 -6.18
N GLY A 378 1.34 -28.65 -7.52
CA GLY A 378 0.16 -29.02 -8.32
C GLY A 378 -0.31 -30.45 -8.06
N ILE A 379 0.63 -31.40 -7.99
CA ILE A 379 0.31 -32.81 -7.63
C ILE A 379 -0.29 -32.88 -6.20
N SER A 380 0.21 -32.09 -5.26
CA SER A 380 -0.36 -32.01 -3.90
C SER A 380 -1.83 -31.58 -3.92
N PHE A 381 -2.15 -30.53 -4.69
CA PHE A 381 -3.53 -30.07 -4.85
C PHE A 381 -4.42 -31.19 -5.44
N MET A 382 -3.95 -31.85 -6.50
CA MET A 382 -4.67 -32.97 -7.13
C MET A 382 -4.88 -34.14 -6.15
N LEU A 383 -3.88 -34.52 -5.36
CA LEU A 383 -4.00 -35.63 -4.40
C LEU A 383 -4.99 -35.30 -3.28
N MET A 384 -4.98 -34.08 -2.75
CA MET A 384 -5.94 -33.69 -1.72
C MET A 384 -7.38 -33.69 -2.27
N HIS A 385 -7.57 -33.33 -3.53
CA HIS A 385 -8.85 -33.44 -4.21
C HIS A 385 -9.28 -34.90 -4.40
N ILE A 386 -8.38 -35.78 -4.84
CA ILE A 386 -8.66 -37.24 -5.01
C ILE A 386 -9.04 -37.86 -3.68
N PHE A 387 -8.35 -37.55 -2.58
CA PHE A 387 -8.63 -38.11 -1.26
C PHE A 387 -9.82 -37.43 -0.55
N GLY A 388 -10.47 -36.47 -1.21
CA GLY A 388 -11.66 -35.81 -0.69
C GLY A 388 -11.40 -35.03 0.59
N VAL A 389 -10.25 -34.33 0.67
CA VAL A 389 -9.87 -33.56 1.85
C VAL A 389 -10.65 -32.25 1.89
N GLY A 390 -11.44 -32.09 2.95
CA GLY A 390 -12.30 -30.93 3.20
C GLY A 390 -11.70 -29.93 4.19
N VAL A 391 -10.41 -29.62 4.10
CA VAL A 391 -9.74 -28.66 4.99
C VAL A 391 -9.60 -27.32 4.26
N GLY A 392 -10.23 -26.29 4.82
CA GLY A 392 -10.07 -24.91 4.34
C GLY A 392 -8.89 -24.19 5.00
N MET A 393 -8.75 -22.92 4.71
CA MET A 393 -7.73 -22.07 5.30
C MET A 393 -8.15 -20.61 5.31
N THR A 394 -7.50 -19.80 6.14
CA THR A 394 -7.69 -18.35 6.17
C THR A 394 -6.81 -17.65 5.15
N PHE A 395 -5.50 -17.91 5.21
CA PHE A 395 -4.51 -17.27 4.38
C PHE A 395 -3.51 -18.25 3.79
N SER A 396 -3.01 -19.20 4.59
CA SER A 396 -1.92 -20.07 4.16
C SER A 396 -1.97 -21.45 4.83
N GLY A 397 -1.48 -22.49 4.15
CA GLY A 397 -1.58 -23.88 4.56
C GLY A 397 -0.57 -24.31 5.64
N GLY A 398 -0.60 -23.67 6.81
CA GLY A 398 0.25 -24.01 7.96
C GLY A 398 -0.44 -24.82 9.04
N LEU A 399 0.31 -25.20 10.08
CA LEU A 399 -0.18 -26.00 11.21
C LEU A 399 -1.33 -25.29 11.96
N ILE A 400 -1.32 -23.96 12.02
CA ILE A 400 -2.36 -23.18 12.68
C ILE A 400 -3.71 -23.44 12.00
N ASP A 401 -3.78 -23.22 10.68
CA ASP A 401 -5.01 -23.43 9.91
C ASP A 401 -5.40 -24.92 9.89
N MET A 402 -4.42 -25.82 9.77
CA MET A 402 -4.69 -27.26 9.85
C MET A 402 -5.31 -27.68 11.19
N THR A 403 -4.87 -27.09 12.30
CA THR A 403 -5.43 -27.39 13.62
C THR A 403 -6.86 -26.90 13.72
N LEU A 404 -7.12 -25.64 13.36
CA LEU A 404 -8.45 -25.03 13.49
C LEU A 404 -9.49 -25.64 12.52
N PHE A 405 -9.10 -25.86 11.28
CA PHE A 405 -10.03 -26.19 10.19
C PHE A 405 -9.97 -27.66 9.76
N GLY A 406 -8.97 -28.40 10.21
CA GLY A 406 -8.82 -29.82 9.95
C GLY A 406 -9.01 -30.65 11.22
N ILE A 407 -8.05 -30.59 12.16
CA ILE A 407 -7.98 -31.47 13.32
C ILE A 407 -9.18 -31.26 14.23
N MET A 408 -9.48 -30.01 14.60
CA MET A 408 -10.55 -29.69 15.54
C MET A 408 -11.95 -29.97 14.96
N GLN A 409 -12.11 -29.93 13.64
CA GLN A 409 -13.37 -30.26 12.97
C GLN A 409 -13.61 -31.80 12.88
N GLY A 410 -12.60 -32.61 13.20
CA GLY A 410 -12.65 -34.06 13.17
C GLY A 410 -12.41 -34.66 11.78
N ASN A 411 -11.83 -35.86 11.74
CA ASN A 411 -11.46 -36.53 10.50
C ASN A 411 -12.67 -36.97 9.64
N ALA A 412 -13.80 -37.29 10.26
CA ALA A 412 -15.02 -37.63 9.53
C ALA A 412 -15.54 -36.47 8.66
N LYS A 413 -15.37 -35.24 9.13
CA LYS A 413 -15.82 -34.02 8.45
C LYS A 413 -14.80 -33.52 7.42
N THR A 414 -13.50 -33.69 7.66
CA THR A 414 -12.42 -33.02 6.93
C THR A 414 -11.46 -33.94 6.18
N HIS A 415 -11.38 -35.23 6.55
CA HIS A 415 -10.37 -36.18 6.08
C HIS A 415 -8.90 -35.69 6.25
N TRP A 416 -8.62 -34.88 7.28
CA TRP A 416 -7.31 -34.25 7.52
C TRP A 416 -6.14 -35.24 7.67
N LEU A 417 -6.39 -36.50 8.08
CA LEU A 417 -5.34 -37.50 8.20
C LEU A 417 -4.61 -37.77 6.89
N TYR A 418 -5.27 -37.61 5.73
CA TYR A 418 -4.62 -37.75 4.43
C TYR A 418 -3.58 -36.65 4.18
N ILE A 419 -3.76 -35.43 4.75
CA ILE A 419 -2.74 -34.38 4.70
C ILE A 419 -1.44 -34.85 5.36
N VAL A 420 -1.53 -35.51 6.53
CA VAL A 420 -0.36 -36.00 7.25
C VAL A 420 0.30 -37.18 6.50
N LEU A 421 -0.51 -38.14 6.04
CA LEU A 421 0.02 -39.31 5.31
C LEU A 421 0.74 -38.88 4.01
N VAL A 422 0.09 -38.06 3.19
CA VAL A 422 0.71 -37.51 1.97
C VAL A 422 1.87 -36.59 2.33
N GLY A 423 1.74 -35.80 3.38
CA GLY A 423 2.80 -34.90 3.86
C GLY A 423 4.09 -35.64 4.20
N ILE A 424 4.01 -36.73 4.92
CA ILE A 424 5.19 -37.57 5.24
C ILE A 424 5.87 -38.05 3.95
N VAL A 425 5.10 -38.55 2.99
CA VAL A 425 5.64 -38.92 1.66
C VAL A 425 6.29 -37.75 0.97
N TYR A 426 5.64 -36.57 1.00
CA TYR A 426 6.17 -35.33 0.40
C TYR A 426 7.49 -34.89 1.05
N PHE A 427 7.64 -35.03 2.36
CA PHE A 427 8.90 -34.74 3.04
C PHE A 427 10.06 -35.53 2.42
N PHE A 428 9.89 -36.86 2.24
CA PHE A 428 10.92 -37.71 1.66
C PHE A 428 11.11 -37.47 0.16
N VAL A 429 10.04 -37.21 -0.58
CA VAL A 429 10.12 -36.88 -2.03
C VAL A 429 10.90 -35.60 -2.23
N TYR A 430 10.56 -34.52 -1.51
CA TYR A 430 11.29 -33.25 -1.61
C TYR A 430 12.76 -33.43 -1.17
N TRP A 431 12.99 -34.09 -0.04
CA TRP A 431 14.36 -34.36 0.41
C TRP A 431 15.18 -35.14 -0.62
N GLY A 432 14.65 -36.20 -1.19
CA GLY A 432 15.32 -37.02 -2.18
C GLY A 432 15.57 -36.30 -3.50
N VAL A 433 14.53 -35.72 -4.09
CA VAL A 433 14.58 -35.00 -5.38
C VAL A 433 15.50 -33.79 -5.30
N PHE A 434 15.36 -32.97 -4.26
CA PHE A 434 16.24 -31.80 -4.09
C PHE A 434 17.70 -32.20 -3.86
N THR A 435 17.97 -33.21 -3.01
CA THR A 435 19.32 -33.72 -2.80
C THR A 435 19.95 -34.24 -4.09
N PHE A 436 19.20 -35.01 -4.88
CA PHE A 436 19.65 -35.52 -6.16
C PHE A 436 19.99 -34.40 -7.15
N LEU A 437 19.07 -33.45 -7.33
CA LEU A 437 19.24 -32.35 -8.28
C LEU A 437 20.36 -31.39 -7.86
N ILE A 438 20.46 -31.04 -6.57
CA ILE A 438 21.54 -30.18 -6.05
C ILE A 438 22.91 -30.80 -6.31
N LYS A 439 23.06 -32.12 -6.06
CA LYS A 439 24.32 -32.82 -6.30
C LYS A 439 24.59 -32.99 -7.77
N LYS A 440 23.63 -33.45 -8.58
CA LYS A 440 23.79 -33.72 -10.01
C LYS A 440 24.15 -32.48 -10.81
N PHE A 441 23.51 -31.35 -10.56
CA PHE A 441 23.74 -30.11 -11.29
C PHE A 441 24.67 -29.13 -10.54
N ASN A 442 25.18 -29.52 -9.39
CA ASN A 442 26.08 -28.72 -8.55
C ASN A 442 25.56 -27.31 -8.26
N PHE A 443 24.23 -27.20 -7.94
CA PHE A 443 23.61 -25.93 -7.64
C PHE A 443 24.23 -25.26 -6.41
N LYS A 444 24.37 -23.93 -6.46
CA LYS A 444 24.92 -23.09 -5.38
C LYS A 444 23.86 -22.71 -4.35
N THR A 445 23.13 -23.70 -3.83
CA THR A 445 22.15 -23.49 -2.75
C THR A 445 22.85 -22.99 -1.49
N PRO A 446 22.11 -22.41 -0.50
CA PRO A 446 22.69 -21.87 0.73
C PRO A 446 23.73 -22.80 1.37
N GLY A 447 24.92 -22.26 1.65
CA GLY A 447 26.07 -23.00 2.17
C GLY A 447 26.94 -23.73 1.13
N ARG A 448 26.67 -23.55 -0.16
CA ARG A 448 27.48 -24.04 -1.27
C ARG A 448 28.10 -22.91 -2.10
N GLU A 449 27.94 -21.65 -1.66
CA GLU A 449 28.55 -20.46 -2.27
C GLU A 449 30.08 -20.51 -2.14
N ALA A 450 30.79 -19.70 -2.96
CA ALA A 450 32.23 -19.54 -2.90
C ALA A 450 32.70 -19.01 -1.53
N ASP A 451 33.96 -19.24 -1.17
CA ASP A 451 34.48 -18.96 0.18
C ASP A 451 34.44 -17.46 0.58
N ASN A 452 34.35 -16.55 -0.41
CA ASN A 452 34.30 -15.09 -0.21
C ASN A 452 32.88 -14.49 -0.21
N GLU A 453 31.84 -15.31 -0.29
CA GLU A 453 30.45 -14.85 -0.27
C GLU A 453 29.79 -15.16 1.06
N GLU A 454 29.10 -14.13 1.66
CA GLU A 454 28.30 -14.33 2.85
C GLU A 454 27.08 -15.19 2.55
N THR A 455 26.80 -16.15 3.43
CA THR A 455 25.59 -16.96 3.35
C THR A 455 24.41 -16.18 3.89
N LYS A 456 23.50 -15.77 2.99
CA LYS A 456 22.24 -15.11 3.38
C LYS A 456 21.04 -15.68 2.65
N LEU A 457 19.87 -15.49 3.22
CA LEU A 457 18.60 -15.74 2.54
C LEU A 457 18.33 -14.59 1.56
N TYR A 458 18.13 -14.92 0.29
CA TYR A 458 17.76 -13.91 -0.70
C TYR A 458 16.33 -13.46 -0.46
N THR A 459 16.14 -12.13 -0.41
CA THR A 459 14.82 -11.51 -0.36
C THR A 459 14.50 -10.84 -1.69
N ARG A 460 13.22 -10.61 -1.94
CA ARG A 460 12.76 -9.93 -3.16
C ARG A 460 13.33 -8.51 -3.29
N SER A 461 13.65 -7.86 -2.18
CA SER A 461 14.30 -6.54 -2.16
C SER A 461 15.74 -6.57 -2.67
N ASP A 462 16.46 -7.69 -2.54
CA ASP A 462 17.84 -7.82 -3.00
C ASP A 462 17.97 -7.82 -4.54
N VAL A 463 16.89 -8.19 -5.24
CA VAL A 463 16.85 -8.22 -6.71
C VAL A 463 16.52 -6.86 -7.31
N ASN A 464 15.72 -6.04 -6.61
CA ASN A 464 15.30 -4.73 -7.10
C ASN A 464 16.40 -3.65 -6.96
N ALA A 465 17.37 -3.83 -6.07
CA ALA A 465 18.46 -2.88 -5.84
C ALA A 465 19.45 -2.73 -7.04
N LYS A 466 19.40 -3.61 -8.02
CA LYS A 466 20.30 -3.56 -9.19
C LYS A 466 19.82 -2.68 -10.35
N LYS A 467 18.69 -1.98 -10.25
CA LYS A 467 18.03 -1.30 -11.40
C LYS A 467 17.88 0.22 -11.35
N SER A 468 18.28 0.92 -10.29
CA SER A 468 18.12 2.39 -10.24
C SER A 468 19.48 3.09 -10.27
N GLY A 469 19.80 3.69 -11.39
CA GLY A 469 20.99 4.51 -11.58
C GLY A 469 20.62 5.96 -11.91
N LYS A 470 20.49 6.81 -10.90
CA LYS A 470 20.83 8.25 -10.89
C LYS A 470 20.78 8.71 -9.44
N THR A 471 21.95 8.98 -8.88
CA THR A 471 22.09 9.49 -7.50
C THR A 471 21.60 10.94 -7.45
N ASP A 472 20.57 11.22 -6.63
CA ASP A 472 20.13 12.59 -6.38
C ASP A 472 21.11 13.29 -5.41
N MET A 473 21.98 14.12 -5.98
CA MET A 473 23.04 14.80 -5.25
C MET A 473 22.52 15.75 -4.14
N THR A 474 21.35 16.34 -4.32
CA THR A 474 20.69 17.18 -3.32
C THR A 474 20.33 16.38 -2.08
N SER A 475 19.71 15.23 -2.25
CA SER A 475 19.35 14.33 -1.14
C SER A 475 20.59 13.75 -0.43
N VAL A 476 21.67 13.45 -1.18
CA VAL A 476 22.96 13.04 -0.59
C VAL A 476 23.53 14.11 0.32
N LEU A 477 23.59 15.38 -0.13
CA LEU A 477 24.07 16.49 0.64
C LEU A 477 23.21 16.78 1.87
N ILE A 478 21.88 16.67 1.76
CA ILE A 478 20.97 16.83 2.90
C ILE A 478 21.25 15.75 3.95
N LEU A 479 21.34 14.48 3.55
CA LEU A 479 21.63 13.39 4.50
C LEU A 479 23.00 13.56 5.18
N LYS A 480 24.02 13.91 4.40
CA LYS A 480 25.36 14.17 4.94
C LYS A 480 25.34 15.35 5.90
N GLY A 481 24.66 16.45 5.53
CA GLY A 481 24.53 17.63 6.36
C GLY A 481 23.73 17.41 7.64
N LEU A 482 22.82 16.45 7.67
CA LEU A 482 22.06 16.07 8.86
C LEU A 482 22.79 15.03 9.74
N GLY A 483 24.00 14.61 9.39
CA GLY A 483 24.75 13.61 10.15
C GLY A 483 24.45 12.17 9.81
N GLY A 484 23.82 11.92 8.64
CA GLY A 484 23.48 10.59 8.17
C GLY A 484 22.03 10.20 8.46
N LYS A 485 21.58 9.13 7.78
CA LYS A 485 20.21 8.62 7.90
C LYS A 485 19.85 8.19 9.33
N GLU A 486 20.80 7.60 10.05
CA GLU A 486 20.61 7.10 11.41
C GLU A 486 20.45 8.24 12.45
N ASN A 487 20.81 9.48 12.07
CA ASN A 487 20.62 10.64 12.92
C ASN A 487 19.23 11.28 12.77
N ILE A 488 18.43 10.88 11.80
CA ILE A 488 17.12 11.45 11.50
C ILE A 488 16.04 10.65 12.21
N ALA A 489 15.31 11.30 13.13
CA ALA A 489 14.18 10.70 13.84
C ALA A 489 12.85 10.92 13.10
N ASP A 490 12.66 12.12 12.50
CA ASP A 490 11.43 12.49 11.79
C ASP A 490 11.70 13.57 10.74
N ILE A 491 10.93 13.56 9.64
CA ILE A 491 11.01 14.57 8.57
C ILE A 491 9.62 15.04 8.20
N ASP A 492 9.39 16.34 8.31
CA ASP A 492 8.20 17.02 7.85
C ASP A 492 8.56 18.31 7.10
N CYS A 493 7.59 18.99 6.49
CA CYS A 493 7.81 20.30 5.89
C CYS A 493 6.59 21.22 6.05
N CYS A 494 6.85 22.52 6.11
CA CYS A 494 5.82 23.54 5.92
C CYS A 494 5.95 24.14 4.49
N ALA A 495 5.32 25.27 4.23
CA ALA A 495 5.30 25.89 2.90
C ALA A 495 6.69 26.19 2.32
N THR A 496 7.70 26.45 3.17
CA THR A 496 9.03 26.91 2.75
C THR A 496 10.20 26.21 3.45
N ARG A 497 9.96 25.40 4.49
CA ARG A 497 10.99 24.84 5.35
C ARG A 497 10.85 23.33 5.48
N LEU A 498 11.93 22.61 5.33
CA LEU A 498 12.06 21.22 5.73
C LEU A 498 12.26 21.19 7.25
N ARG A 499 11.41 20.50 7.98
CA ARG A 499 11.47 20.35 9.44
C ARG A 499 11.92 18.95 9.75
N ILE A 500 13.05 18.85 10.45
CA ILE A 500 13.67 17.56 10.77
C ILE A 500 13.87 17.49 12.28
N THR A 501 13.56 16.37 12.88
CA THR A 501 13.97 16.03 14.23
C THR A 501 15.16 15.07 14.13
N VAL A 502 16.28 15.40 14.77
CA VAL A 502 17.49 14.57 14.79
C VAL A 502 17.74 14.00 16.18
N HIS A 503 18.45 12.87 16.24
CA HIS A 503 18.87 12.27 17.52
C HIS A 503 20.02 13.04 18.18
N ASN A 504 20.96 13.54 17.38
CA ASN A 504 22.11 14.33 17.81
C ASN A 504 22.28 15.57 16.93
N SER A 505 22.03 16.75 17.51
CA SER A 505 22.16 18.04 16.83
C SER A 505 23.63 18.45 16.56
N ASP A 506 24.61 17.91 17.28
CA ASP A 506 26.02 18.23 17.10
C ASP A 506 26.58 17.58 15.81
N ALA A 507 25.96 16.52 15.33
CA ALA A 507 26.31 15.87 14.07
C ALA A 507 25.81 16.64 12.81
N VAL A 508 25.03 17.72 13.00
CA VAL A 508 24.44 18.49 11.89
C VAL A 508 25.40 19.58 11.43
N SER A 509 25.79 19.52 10.15
CA SER A 509 26.64 20.51 9.47
C SER A 509 25.81 21.48 8.64
N GLU A 510 25.77 22.74 9.06
CA GLU A 510 25.04 23.79 8.33
C GLU A 510 25.66 24.10 6.96
N ASP A 511 26.98 24.04 6.86
CA ASP A 511 27.70 24.33 5.62
C ASP A 511 27.36 23.33 4.51
N ILE A 512 27.25 22.03 4.85
CA ILE A 512 26.85 20.99 3.92
C ILE A 512 25.36 21.14 3.53
N LEU A 513 24.50 21.55 4.48
CA LEU A 513 23.10 21.82 4.20
C LEU A 513 22.93 23.05 3.29
N LYS A 514 23.75 24.09 3.44
CA LYS A 514 23.76 25.23 2.50
C LYS A 514 24.23 24.82 1.10
N GLN A 515 25.19 23.91 0.98
CA GLN A 515 25.64 23.36 -0.31
C GLN A 515 24.53 22.58 -1.04
N SER A 516 23.54 22.02 -0.32
CA SER A 516 22.37 21.36 -0.94
C SER A 516 21.37 22.36 -1.58
N GLY A 517 21.63 23.65 -1.52
CA GLY A 517 20.78 24.72 -2.02
C GLY A 517 19.82 25.29 -0.96
N ALA A 518 20.07 25.06 0.33
CA ALA A 518 19.32 25.69 1.40
C ALA A 518 19.68 27.19 1.53
N ALA A 519 18.66 28.03 1.64
CA ALA A 519 18.82 29.46 1.90
C ALA A 519 19.29 29.75 3.35
N GLY A 520 18.98 28.87 4.28
CA GLY A 520 19.39 28.97 5.69
C GLY A 520 19.03 27.71 6.47
N VAL A 521 19.67 27.57 7.65
CA VAL A 521 19.44 26.47 8.58
C VAL A 521 19.22 27.04 9.98
N ILE A 522 18.17 26.61 10.67
CA ILE A 522 17.85 26.99 12.04
C ILE A 522 17.94 25.75 12.91
N LYS A 523 18.74 25.78 13.96
CA LYS A 523 18.85 24.71 14.96
C LYS A 523 18.19 25.15 16.27
N LYS A 524 17.26 24.36 16.79
CA LYS A 524 16.62 24.58 18.08
C LYS A 524 16.56 23.24 18.86
N GLY A 525 17.57 22.98 19.68
CA GLY A 525 17.74 21.66 20.26
C GLY A 525 17.89 20.59 19.16
N ASN A 526 17.12 19.53 19.25
CA ASN A 526 17.10 18.45 18.24
C ASN A 526 16.22 18.77 17.02
N GLY A 527 15.53 19.91 16.99
CA GLY A 527 14.73 20.34 15.85
C GLY A 527 15.56 21.20 14.88
N ILE A 528 15.68 20.73 13.63
CA ILE A 528 16.41 21.39 12.55
C ILE A 528 15.41 21.87 11.51
N GLN A 529 15.48 23.13 11.11
CA GLN A 529 14.68 23.67 10.03
C GLN A 529 15.60 24.13 8.89
N VAL A 530 15.44 23.54 7.73
CA VAL A 530 16.24 23.85 6.54
C VAL A 530 15.34 24.57 5.51
N ILE A 531 15.73 25.79 5.13
CA ILE A 531 14.89 26.68 4.32
C ILE A 531 15.22 26.48 2.85
N TYR A 532 14.24 25.91 2.09
CA TYR A 532 14.35 25.68 0.65
C TYR A 532 13.35 26.50 -0.18
N GLY A 533 12.51 27.32 0.48
CA GLY A 533 11.44 28.06 -0.19
C GLY A 533 10.34 27.14 -0.74
N PRO A 534 9.59 27.58 -1.77
CA PRO A 534 8.40 26.87 -2.27
C PRO A 534 8.69 25.45 -2.81
N ARG A 535 9.95 25.11 -3.12
CA ARG A 535 10.35 23.79 -3.60
C ARG A 535 10.51 22.73 -2.49
N VAL A 536 10.33 23.09 -1.24
CA VAL A 536 10.58 22.21 -0.09
C VAL A 536 9.81 20.90 -0.14
N THR A 537 8.56 20.90 -0.60
CA THR A 537 7.71 19.70 -0.72
C THR A 537 8.30 18.69 -1.72
N VAL A 538 8.86 19.19 -2.82
CA VAL A 538 9.51 18.35 -3.83
C VAL A 538 10.83 17.79 -3.27
N ILE A 539 11.59 18.62 -2.54
CA ILE A 539 12.86 18.22 -1.91
C ILE A 539 12.60 17.16 -0.82
N LYS A 540 11.60 17.36 0.05
CA LYS A 540 11.17 16.36 1.03
C LYS A 540 10.88 15.03 0.35
N SER A 541 10.10 15.08 -0.73
CA SER A 541 9.71 13.92 -1.51
C SER A 541 10.91 13.15 -2.08
N HIS A 542 11.90 13.85 -2.64
CA HIS A 542 13.11 13.21 -3.17
C HIS A 542 14.00 12.64 -2.06
N LEU A 543 14.10 13.37 -0.93
CA LEU A 543 14.88 12.91 0.23
C LEU A 543 14.28 11.63 0.83
N GLU A 544 12.96 11.55 0.98
CA GLU A 544 12.28 10.35 1.46
C GLU A 544 12.45 9.18 0.48
N ASP A 545 12.31 9.40 -0.85
CA ASP A 545 12.57 8.39 -1.86
C ASP A 545 14.02 7.89 -1.81
N PHE A 546 14.98 8.80 -1.59
CA PHE A 546 16.39 8.47 -1.46
C PHE A 546 16.68 7.69 -0.18
N MET A 547 16.06 8.05 0.94
CA MET A 547 16.18 7.33 2.20
C MET A 547 15.54 5.94 2.18
N GLU A 548 14.49 5.74 1.40
CA GLU A 548 13.86 4.43 1.19
C GLU A 548 14.65 3.57 0.21
N SER A 549 15.42 4.19 -0.70
CA SER A 549 16.33 3.45 -1.57
C SER A 549 17.44 2.82 -0.72
N LYS A 550 17.71 1.52 -0.92
CA LYS A 550 18.77 0.79 -0.22
C LYS A 550 20.16 1.08 -0.79
N GLU A 551 20.37 2.18 -1.45
CA GLU A 551 21.71 2.61 -1.84
C GLU A 551 22.46 3.03 -0.56
N SER A 552 23.32 2.16 -0.06
CA SER A 552 24.38 2.55 0.85
C SER A 552 25.38 3.40 0.03
N VAL A 553 25.07 4.69 -0.07
CA VAL A 553 26.07 5.63 -0.60
C VAL A 553 27.13 5.73 0.50
N ASP A 554 28.32 5.27 0.19
CA ASP A 554 29.50 5.51 1.05
C ASP A 554 29.75 7.01 1.10
N LEU A 555 29.22 7.64 2.15
CA LEU A 555 29.34 9.08 2.40
C LEU A 555 30.79 9.51 2.68
N SER A 556 31.73 8.54 2.93
CA SER A 556 33.14 8.80 3.18
C SER A 556 33.94 9.17 1.93
N GLY A 557 33.46 8.77 0.73
CA GLY A 557 34.11 9.06 -0.55
C GLY A 557 33.90 10.47 -1.10
N TYR A 558 32.97 11.23 -0.54
CA TYR A 558 32.71 12.64 -0.91
C TYR A 558 33.42 13.60 0.05
N GLY A 559 34.74 13.44 0.16
CA GLY A 559 35.63 14.36 0.84
C GLY A 559 35.67 15.70 0.08
N VAL A 560 35.64 16.79 0.83
CA VAL A 560 35.94 18.13 0.34
C VAL A 560 37.38 18.12 -0.20
N ALA A 561 37.53 17.97 -1.50
CA ALA A 561 38.72 18.45 -2.18
C ALA A 561 38.45 19.93 -2.52
N ASP A 562 39.26 20.80 -1.95
CA ASP A 562 39.41 22.17 -2.46
C ASP A 562 39.82 22.09 -3.92
N ASN A 563 38.86 22.12 -4.84
CA ASN A 563 39.09 22.51 -6.23
C ASN A 563 37.73 22.77 -6.91
N GLU A 564 37.64 23.96 -7.42
CA GLU A 564 36.70 24.56 -8.34
C GLU A 564 35.81 23.56 -9.10
N ILE A 565 34.60 23.31 -8.58
CA ILE A 565 33.49 22.80 -9.38
C ILE A 565 32.80 24.03 -9.93
N GLN A 566 32.99 24.24 -11.22
CA GLN A 566 32.12 25.10 -12.02
C GLN A 566 30.70 24.52 -11.88
N THR A 567 29.96 25.03 -10.92
CA THR A 567 28.51 24.98 -10.98
C THR A 567 28.11 25.78 -12.20
N GLU A 568 27.46 25.13 -13.18
CA GLU A 568 26.49 25.83 -13.99
C GLU A 568 25.45 26.39 -13.03
N LYS A 569 25.73 27.61 -12.57
CA LYS A 569 24.73 28.54 -12.09
C LYS A 569 23.78 28.70 -13.25
N GLU A 570 22.57 28.11 -13.19
CA GLU A 570 21.44 28.87 -13.72
C GLU A 570 21.47 30.18 -12.96
N THR A 571 22.00 31.15 -13.60
CA THR A 571 22.13 32.52 -13.18
C THR A 571 20.76 33.02 -12.77
N ALA A 572 20.55 33.24 -11.46
CA ALA A 572 19.78 34.40 -11.09
C ALA A 572 20.29 35.54 -11.98
N PRO A 573 19.41 36.34 -12.62
CA PRO A 573 19.85 37.41 -13.46
C PRO A 573 20.87 38.22 -12.65
N LYS A 574 22.07 38.35 -13.21
CA LYS A 574 23.08 39.26 -12.66
C LYS A 574 22.38 40.60 -12.55
N ALA A 575 22.24 41.10 -11.33
CA ALA A 575 21.96 42.51 -11.14
C ALA A 575 23.01 43.24 -11.97
N ASP A 576 22.56 44.02 -12.93
CA ASP A 576 23.42 44.78 -13.84
C ASP A 576 24.18 45.92 -13.13
N GLY A 577 24.21 45.91 -11.78
CA GLY A 577 24.81 46.92 -10.94
C GLY A 577 23.99 48.20 -10.85
N THR A 578 22.72 48.16 -11.27
CA THR A 578 21.83 49.33 -11.16
C THR A 578 21.45 49.52 -9.69
N GLU A 579 21.82 50.63 -9.09
CA GLU A 579 21.36 51.01 -7.74
C GLU A 579 19.86 51.26 -7.75
N ILE A 580 19.13 50.61 -6.86
CA ILE A 580 17.69 50.78 -6.70
C ILE A 580 17.42 51.68 -5.50
N PHE A 581 16.78 52.82 -5.70
CA PHE A 581 16.37 53.74 -4.63
C PHE A 581 14.96 53.37 -4.14
N LEU A 582 14.90 52.81 -2.92
CA LEU A 582 13.63 52.53 -2.23
C LEU A 582 13.20 53.74 -1.39
N SER A 583 11.94 54.13 -1.48
CA SER A 583 11.36 55.04 -0.48
C SER A 583 11.04 54.30 0.78
N SER A 584 11.10 54.99 1.93
CA SER A 584 10.61 54.37 3.18
C SER A 584 9.12 54.00 3.07
N PRO A 585 8.73 52.75 3.34
CA PRO A 585 7.34 52.34 3.23
C PRO A 585 6.47 52.89 4.37
N ILE A 586 7.09 53.39 5.46
CA ILE A 586 6.36 53.93 6.61
C ILE A 586 7.20 55.04 7.26
N ARG A 587 6.54 56.04 7.85
CA ARG A 587 7.23 57.05 8.66
C ARG A 587 7.66 56.43 9.99
N GLY A 588 8.93 56.66 10.35
CA GLY A 588 9.47 56.14 11.58
C GLY A 588 11.00 56.30 11.68
N LYS A 589 11.57 55.70 12.69
CA LYS A 589 13.01 55.69 12.92
C LYS A 589 13.60 54.41 12.29
N ALA A 590 14.58 54.60 11.39
CA ALA A 590 15.31 53.49 10.81
C ALA A 590 16.24 52.81 11.84
N VAL A 591 16.19 51.48 11.88
CA VAL A 591 16.98 50.62 12.77
C VAL A 591 17.67 49.56 11.92
N PRO A 592 18.98 49.29 12.14
CA PRO A 592 19.66 48.20 11.46
C PRO A 592 18.93 46.86 11.71
N LEU A 593 18.83 46.05 10.66
CA LEU A 593 18.07 44.78 10.70
C LEU A 593 18.61 43.81 11.76
N GLU A 594 19.94 43.85 12.03
CA GLU A 594 20.62 43.04 13.06
C GLU A 594 20.15 43.33 14.49
N LYS A 595 19.47 44.47 14.73
CA LYS A 595 18.96 44.90 16.05
C LYS A 595 17.48 44.51 16.27
N VAL A 596 16.86 43.84 15.32
CA VAL A 596 15.48 43.37 15.45
C VAL A 596 15.48 42.12 16.34
N ASP A 597 14.52 42.04 17.25
CA ASP A 597 14.34 40.90 18.17
C ASP A 597 13.58 39.78 17.48
N ASP A 598 14.12 39.32 16.34
CA ASP A 598 13.64 38.18 15.55
C ASP A 598 14.86 37.59 14.82
N GLU A 599 15.12 36.30 15.05
CA GLU A 599 16.31 35.61 14.53
C GLU A 599 16.33 35.53 12.99
N VAL A 600 15.16 35.53 12.33
CA VAL A 600 15.05 35.41 10.87
C VAL A 600 15.36 36.73 10.18
N PHE A 601 14.84 37.84 10.73
CA PHE A 601 15.09 39.19 10.20
C PHE A 601 16.49 39.69 10.56
N SER A 602 16.92 39.54 11.83
CA SER A 602 18.22 40.00 12.27
C SER A 602 19.40 39.30 11.58
N ALA A 603 19.25 38.03 11.22
CA ALA A 603 20.24 37.29 10.45
C ALA A 603 20.22 37.58 8.93
N GLY A 604 19.31 38.42 8.45
CA GLY A 604 19.17 38.74 7.01
C GLY A 604 18.77 37.56 6.13
N ILE A 605 18.14 36.52 6.67
CA ILE A 605 17.81 35.26 5.98
C ILE A 605 16.81 35.49 4.82
N LEU A 606 15.93 36.48 4.97
CA LEU A 606 14.93 36.84 3.95
C LEU A 606 15.44 37.87 2.95
N GLY A 607 16.69 38.27 3.03
CA GLY A 607 17.33 39.28 2.19
C GLY A 607 17.90 40.46 2.99
N GLN A 608 18.62 41.34 2.31
CA GLN A 608 19.09 42.59 2.90
C GLN A 608 17.91 43.51 3.15
N GLY A 609 17.91 44.22 4.25
CA GLY A 609 16.80 45.10 4.58
C GLY A 609 17.11 46.08 5.71
N ILE A 610 16.10 46.82 6.09
CA ILE A 610 16.12 47.79 7.18
C ILE A 610 14.84 47.63 7.99
N ALA A 611 14.92 47.70 9.31
CA ALA A 611 13.73 47.79 10.15
C ALA A 611 13.37 49.26 10.40
N ILE A 612 12.09 49.53 10.62
CA ILE A 612 11.59 50.87 10.93
C ILE A 612 10.70 50.77 12.17
N GLU A 613 11.03 51.51 13.22
CA GLU A 613 10.14 51.79 14.34
C GLU A 613 9.09 52.79 13.92
N PRO A 614 7.83 52.40 13.70
CA PRO A 614 6.84 53.25 13.05
C PRO A 614 6.36 54.37 13.99
N SER A 615 6.17 55.56 13.45
CA SER A 615 5.52 56.69 14.13
C SER A 615 4.06 56.92 13.70
N GLU A 616 3.60 56.20 12.66
CA GLU A 616 2.23 56.19 12.16
C GLU A 616 1.85 54.78 11.61
N GLY A 617 0.56 54.51 11.48
CA GLY A 617 0.04 53.20 11.05
C GLY A 617 -0.28 53.07 9.55
N LYS A 618 0.35 53.86 8.68
CA LYS A 618 0.09 53.83 7.23
C LYS A 618 1.31 53.35 6.48
N VAL A 619 1.14 52.29 5.68
CA VAL A 619 2.19 51.71 4.85
C VAL A 619 1.99 52.08 3.39
N PHE A 620 3.08 52.46 2.70
CA PHE A 620 3.08 52.91 1.31
C PHE A 620 4.04 52.08 0.45
N ALA A 621 3.76 51.94 -0.82
CA ALA A 621 4.63 51.25 -1.75
C ALA A 621 5.98 51.98 -1.88
N PRO A 622 7.11 51.29 -1.69
CA PRO A 622 8.45 51.87 -1.77
C PRO A 622 8.93 52.10 -3.21
N VAL A 623 8.29 51.45 -4.18
CA VAL A 623 8.63 51.46 -5.62
C VAL A 623 7.40 51.36 -6.50
N ASP A 624 7.56 51.57 -7.79
CA ASP A 624 6.62 51.17 -8.83
C ASP A 624 6.78 49.67 -9.09
N GLY A 625 5.66 48.92 -9.25
CA GLY A 625 5.72 47.48 -9.46
C GLY A 625 4.37 46.79 -9.35
N VAL A 626 4.41 45.49 -9.10
CA VAL A 626 3.22 44.61 -8.95
C VAL A 626 3.22 43.97 -7.57
N VAL A 627 2.06 43.95 -6.92
CA VAL A 627 1.86 43.20 -5.68
C VAL A 627 1.78 41.70 -6.01
N GLU A 628 2.76 40.93 -5.59
CA GLU A 628 2.82 39.48 -5.86
C GLU A 628 1.94 38.67 -4.91
N ASN A 629 2.07 38.93 -3.61
CA ASN A 629 1.34 38.14 -2.61
C ASN A 629 1.07 38.94 -1.35
N ILE A 630 -0.18 38.80 -0.86
CA ILE A 630 -0.63 39.24 0.44
C ILE A 630 -1.20 38.00 1.15
N PRO A 631 -0.58 37.49 2.22
CA PRO A 631 -1.09 36.34 2.97
C PRO A 631 -2.45 36.66 3.62
N LYS A 632 -3.25 35.65 3.97
CA LYS A 632 -4.56 35.82 4.62
C LYS A 632 -4.47 36.62 5.94
N SER A 633 -3.40 36.46 6.66
CA SER A 633 -3.09 37.19 7.90
C SER A 633 -2.66 38.64 7.67
N LYS A 634 -2.56 39.12 6.40
CA LYS A 634 -2.33 40.50 5.98
C LYS A 634 -1.12 41.20 6.63
N HIS A 635 -0.27 40.46 7.33
CA HIS A 635 0.89 40.99 8.06
C HIS A 635 2.10 41.27 7.16
N ALA A 636 2.05 40.85 5.88
CA ALA A 636 3.13 41.01 4.94
C ALA A 636 2.62 41.29 3.53
N ILE A 637 3.40 42.03 2.73
CA ILE A 637 3.13 42.30 1.32
C ILE A 637 4.42 42.05 0.54
N ALA A 638 4.36 41.16 -0.45
CA ALA A 638 5.44 40.94 -1.41
C ALA A 638 5.19 41.75 -2.69
N ILE A 639 6.19 42.47 -3.15
CA ILE A 639 6.13 43.35 -4.33
C ILE A 639 7.28 43.00 -5.27
N THR A 640 7.02 42.86 -6.56
CA THR A 640 8.03 42.81 -7.60
C THR A 640 8.08 44.18 -8.27
N ALA A 641 9.21 44.84 -8.16
CA ALA A 641 9.45 46.13 -8.77
C ALA A 641 9.54 46.03 -10.32
N ASP A 642 9.33 47.13 -11.04
CA ASP A 642 9.40 47.17 -12.52
C ASP A 642 10.78 46.76 -13.09
N ASN A 643 11.80 46.66 -12.25
CA ASN A 643 13.16 46.20 -12.56
C ASN A 643 13.48 44.82 -12.01
N ASP A 644 12.47 43.99 -11.80
CA ASP A 644 12.53 42.61 -11.28
C ASP A 644 13.09 42.43 -9.85
N ALA A 645 13.28 43.53 -9.09
CA ALA A 645 13.65 43.40 -7.68
C ALA A 645 12.47 42.96 -6.81
N ASN A 646 12.69 41.95 -5.95
CA ASN A 646 11.68 41.45 -5.02
C ASN A 646 11.81 42.14 -3.65
N ILE A 647 10.72 42.74 -3.19
CA ILE A 647 10.64 43.50 -1.95
C ILE A 647 9.59 42.89 -1.05
N LEU A 648 9.95 42.57 0.20
CA LEU A 648 9.03 42.13 1.22
C LEU A 648 8.85 43.21 2.27
N ILE A 649 7.63 43.67 2.48
CA ILE A 649 7.25 44.53 3.60
C ILE A 649 6.56 43.62 4.63
N HIS A 650 7.15 43.52 5.82
CA HIS A 650 6.61 42.75 6.93
C HIS A 650 6.22 43.68 8.07
N VAL A 651 4.99 43.63 8.56
CA VAL A 651 4.43 44.57 9.50
C VAL A 651 4.31 43.95 10.88
N GLY A 652 5.25 44.30 11.77
CA GLY A 652 5.34 43.79 13.13
C GLY A 652 5.98 42.39 13.26
N LEU A 653 6.35 42.00 14.48
CA LEU A 653 6.85 40.69 14.82
C LEU A 653 5.69 39.82 15.29
N ASP A 654 5.67 38.54 14.93
CA ASP A 654 4.64 37.56 15.28
C ASP A 654 3.18 37.92 14.90
N THR A 655 3.00 38.96 14.11
CA THR A 655 1.70 39.49 13.71
C THR A 655 0.91 38.55 12.77
N VAL A 656 1.50 37.47 12.35
CA VAL A 656 0.80 36.35 11.70
C VAL A 656 -0.28 35.76 12.60
N GLU A 657 -0.10 35.76 13.91
CA GLU A 657 -1.04 35.27 14.91
C GLU A 657 -2.33 36.10 15.03
N LEU A 658 -2.31 37.35 14.52
CA LEU A 658 -3.50 38.21 14.50
C LEU A 658 -4.54 37.80 13.45
N ASP A 659 -4.23 36.83 12.57
CA ASP A 659 -5.11 36.28 11.52
C ASP A 659 -5.83 37.37 10.69
N GLY A 660 -5.12 38.47 10.40
CA GLY A 660 -5.61 39.61 9.63
C GLY A 660 -6.38 40.67 10.41
N ASN A 661 -6.57 40.49 11.71
CA ASN A 661 -7.19 41.50 12.57
C ASN A 661 -6.22 42.66 12.80
N GLY A 662 -6.71 43.88 12.64
CA GLY A 662 -5.90 45.09 12.76
C GLY A 662 -5.21 45.54 11.48
N PHE A 663 -5.32 44.80 10.36
CA PHE A 663 -4.76 45.16 9.07
C PHE A 663 -5.88 45.50 8.06
N ASP A 664 -5.84 46.70 7.51
CA ASP A 664 -6.77 47.18 6.47
C ASP A 664 -5.98 47.41 5.17
N VAL A 665 -5.85 46.35 4.36
CA VAL A 665 -5.08 46.35 3.12
C VAL A 665 -5.92 46.95 1.99
N LYS A 666 -5.36 47.94 1.28
CA LYS A 666 -6.02 48.72 0.23
C LYS A 666 -5.75 48.21 -1.17
N VAL A 667 -4.86 47.26 -1.35
CA VAL A 667 -4.46 46.71 -2.64
C VAL A 667 -4.76 45.20 -2.69
N ALA A 668 -4.86 44.67 -3.90
CA ALA A 668 -5.10 43.22 -4.11
C ALA A 668 -3.85 42.56 -4.72
N ASN A 669 -3.78 41.22 -4.65
CA ASN A 669 -2.79 40.43 -5.37
C ASN A 669 -2.84 40.75 -6.89
N SER A 670 -1.70 40.85 -7.54
CA SER A 670 -1.51 41.21 -8.95
C SER A 670 -1.88 42.67 -9.30
N ALA A 671 -2.15 43.50 -8.31
CA ALA A 671 -2.39 44.92 -8.54
C ALA A 671 -1.09 45.64 -8.93
N LYS A 672 -1.13 46.45 -10.03
CA LYS A 672 -0.06 47.38 -10.36
C LYS A 672 -0.14 48.56 -9.38
N ILE A 673 0.97 48.85 -8.74
CA ILE A 673 1.12 49.94 -7.77
C ILE A 673 2.18 50.93 -8.23
N LYS A 674 1.99 52.16 -7.85
CA LYS A 674 3.00 53.21 -8.01
C LYS A 674 3.63 53.54 -6.67
N LYS A 675 4.86 54.01 -6.68
CA LYS A 675 5.55 54.55 -5.51
C LYS A 675 4.63 55.51 -4.73
N ALA A 676 4.61 55.35 -3.40
CA ALA A 676 3.72 56.08 -2.49
C ALA A 676 2.22 55.73 -2.60
N THR A 677 1.83 54.67 -3.31
CA THR A 677 0.49 54.09 -3.20
C THR A 677 0.27 53.55 -1.78
N CYS A 678 -0.84 53.88 -1.11
CA CYS A 678 -1.18 53.31 0.19
C CYS A 678 -1.47 51.82 0.05
N LEU A 679 -0.77 51.01 0.79
CA LEU A 679 -0.89 49.54 0.78
C LEU A 679 -1.84 49.06 1.90
#